data_148a0065f40988f3fc4c739aa63d7bd3
#
_entry.id   148a0065f40988f3fc4c739aa63d7bd3
#
_cell.length_a   1.000
_cell.length_b   1.000
_cell.length_c   1.000
_cell.angle_alpha   90.00
_cell.angle_beta   90.00
_cell.angle_gamma   90.00
#
_symmetry.space_group_name_H-M   'P 1'
#
loop_
_entity.id
_entity.type
_entity.pdbx_description
1 polymer ?
#
loop_
_entity_poly.entity_id
_entity_poly.type
_entity_poly.pdbx_seq_one_letter_code
_entity_poly.pdbx_strand_id
1 'polypeptide(L)'
;MLERTLRVLEYNKVKEQLLEHTASSLGRDKVKNLVPSTDFEEIVEMQDTTDEAAKVIRLKGSAPLGGISDVRSNVKRAKIGSMLSPNELLDIANTMYGSRQMKRFIEDMVDNGVELPILERHVAQIVSLYDLEKKITNCIGDGGEVVDSASDKLRGIRNQIRTAESRIREKLENMTRSSNAQKMLSDAIVTIRNERYVIPVKQEYRGVYGGIVHDQSASGQTLFIEPQVIVELNNALQEARVKEKQEIERILMMLTEEVAVEADIVLSNVEVVANLDFIFAKAFYAKRMKATKPIVNNERYMDLRQARHPLIDPEVIVPNNIMLGKDFTTIVITGPNTGGKTVTLKTVGICVLMAQSGLHIPVMDESEICVFKNIFADIGDEQSIEQSLSTFSSHMVNIVDILEKADFESLVLFDELGAGTDPQEGAALAISILDEVCNRGARVVATTHYPELKAYGYNREQVINASVEFDVNTLSPTYKLLIGVPGRSNAFEISKRLGLSDRVIDRARNHISTDTNKIENMIAKLEESQKNAERDWNEAEALRKQSEKLHRELQRQIVEFNEERDERLLKVQKEGEEKVEAAKKEAEGIIQELRQLRKAQLANVKDHELIEAKSRLEGAAPELVKKQKVNVKNTAPKQQLQAGDEVKVLTFGQKGQLLEKVSDTEWSVQIGILKMKVKESNMEYINTPKQTEKKAVATVKGRDYHVSLELDLRGERFENAMVRVEKYLDDAQLASYPRVSIIHGKGTGALRQGVQDYLKKHRGVKSFRYGDMGEGGLGVTVVELK
;
A
#
# COMPACT_ATOMS: atom_id res chain seq x y z
N MET A 1 10.05 25.82 -6.85
CA MET A 1 9.97 24.98 -8.07
C MET A 1 9.41 25.78 -9.24
N LEU A 2 9.94 25.57 -10.45
CA LEU A 2 9.50 26.30 -11.62
C LEU A 2 8.15 25.74 -12.13
N GLU A 3 7.21 26.60 -12.44
CA GLU A 3 5.90 26.23 -12.99
C GLU A 3 6.03 25.40 -14.29
N ARG A 4 7.05 25.69 -15.09
CA ARG A 4 7.41 24.90 -16.28
C ARG A 4 7.67 23.44 -15.95
N THR A 5 8.44 23.13 -14.88
CA THR A 5 8.75 21.77 -14.46
C THR A 5 7.47 20.98 -14.11
N LEU A 6 6.54 21.59 -13.38
CA LEU A 6 5.26 20.98 -13.03
C LEU A 6 4.43 20.63 -14.27
N ARG A 7 4.45 21.49 -15.29
CA ARG A 7 3.75 21.28 -16.55
C ARG A 7 4.39 20.17 -17.39
N VAL A 8 5.73 20.19 -17.54
CA VAL A 8 6.48 19.24 -18.37
C VAL A 8 6.41 17.83 -17.77
N LEU A 9 6.46 17.70 -16.45
CA LEU A 9 6.28 16.44 -15.74
C LEU A 9 4.82 16.03 -15.55
N GLU A 10 3.88 16.78 -16.13
CA GLU A 10 2.46 16.48 -16.11
C GLU A 10 1.84 16.39 -14.70
N TYR A 11 2.43 17.09 -13.71
CA TYR A 11 1.96 17.08 -12.33
C TYR A 11 0.50 17.53 -12.19
N ASN A 12 0.03 18.43 -13.09
CA ASN A 12 -1.35 18.86 -13.11
C ASN A 12 -2.32 17.69 -13.38
N LYS A 13 -1.94 16.71 -14.21
CA LYS A 13 -2.75 15.50 -14.44
C LYS A 13 -2.86 14.63 -13.18
N VAL A 14 -1.80 14.58 -12.36
CA VAL A 14 -1.87 13.92 -11.04
C VAL A 14 -2.87 14.63 -10.13
N LYS A 15 -2.87 15.97 -10.12
CA LYS A 15 -3.86 16.76 -9.37
C LYS A 15 -5.28 16.52 -9.89
N GLU A 16 -5.49 16.43 -11.21
CA GLU A 16 -6.79 16.10 -11.82
C GLU A 16 -7.30 14.73 -11.37
N GLN A 17 -6.44 13.72 -11.38
CA GLN A 17 -6.80 12.39 -10.86
C GLN A 17 -7.09 12.39 -9.36
N LEU A 18 -6.34 13.17 -8.58
CA LEU A 18 -6.56 13.32 -7.14
C LEU A 18 -7.92 14.00 -6.86
N LEU A 19 -8.36 14.97 -7.70
CA LEU A 19 -9.68 15.62 -7.58
C LEU A 19 -10.84 14.64 -7.69
N GLU A 20 -10.70 13.54 -8.41
CA GLU A 20 -11.73 12.49 -8.52
C GLU A 20 -12.01 11.79 -7.18
N HIS A 21 -11.08 11.86 -6.24
CA HIS A 21 -11.16 11.21 -4.94
C HIS A 21 -11.61 12.12 -3.80
N THR A 22 -11.82 13.41 -4.05
CA THR A 22 -12.35 14.35 -3.06
C THR A 22 -13.86 14.20 -2.92
N ALA A 23 -14.37 14.20 -1.70
CA ALA A 23 -15.79 14.08 -1.41
C ALA A 23 -16.52 15.43 -1.47
N SER A 24 -15.83 16.56 -1.22
CA SER A 24 -16.40 17.90 -1.10
C SER A 24 -15.72 18.92 -2.02
N SER A 25 -16.38 20.06 -2.24
CA SER A 25 -15.77 21.22 -2.90
C SER A 25 -14.59 21.80 -2.10
N LEU A 26 -14.63 21.66 -0.79
CA LEU A 26 -13.57 22.10 0.13
C LEU A 26 -12.28 21.30 -0.08
N GLY A 27 -12.36 19.98 -0.16
CA GLY A 27 -11.21 19.13 -0.48
C GLY A 27 -10.65 19.42 -1.88
N ARG A 28 -11.54 19.69 -2.85
CA ARG A 28 -11.12 20.12 -4.20
C ARG A 28 -10.30 21.40 -4.20
N ASP A 29 -10.67 22.39 -3.39
CA ASP A 29 -9.88 23.63 -3.26
C ASP A 29 -8.48 23.36 -2.70
N LYS A 30 -8.35 22.45 -1.73
CA LYS A 30 -7.04 22.02 -1.20
C LYS A 30 -6.19 21.34 -2.28
N VAL A 31 -6.75 20.44 -3.06
CA VAL A 31 -6.04 19.76 -4.18
C VAL A 31 -5.60 20.76 -5.24
N LYS A 32 -6.44 21.73 -5.62
CA LYS A 32 -6.07 22.77 -6.62
C LYS A 32 -4.87 23.58 -6.17
N ASN A 33 -4.76 23.87 -4.88
CA ASN A 33 -3.68 24.66 -4.28
C ASN A 33 -2.49 23.81 -3.83
N LEU A 34 -2.50 22.48 -4.09
CA LEU A 34 -1.41 21.60 -3.73
C LEU A 34 -0.15 21.96 -4.53
N VAL A 35 0.94 22.22 -3.80
CA VAL A 35 2.28 22.43 -4.32
C VAL A 35 3.26 21.55 -3.55
N PRO A 36 4.30 21.03 -4.21
CA PRO A 36 5.33 20.25 -3.53
C PRO A 36 6.10 21.12 -2.53
N SER A 37 6.28 20.63 -1.32
CA SER A 37 7.11 21.29 -0.30
C SER A 37 8.61 21.00 -0.53
N THR A 38 9.47 21.83 0.04
CA THR A 38 10.92 21.62 0.11
C THR A 38 11.42 21.48 1.54
N ASP A 39 10.51 21.52 2.51
CA ASP A 39 10.79 21.31 3.92
C ASP A 39 10.70 19.84 4.27
N PHE A 40 11.78 19.28 4.80
CA PHE A 40 11.88 17.86 5.12
C PHE A 40 10.89 17.41 6.18
N GLU A 41 10.75 18.19 7.26
CA GLU A 41 9.87 17.84 8.39
C GLU A 41 8.40 17.89 7.95
N GLU A 42 8.02 18.92 7.18
CA GLU A 42 6.68 19.04 6.61
C GLU A 42 6.34 17.86 5.67
N ILE A 43 7.28 17.44 4.81
CA ILE A 43 7.09 16.32 3.90
C ILE A 43 6.89 15.01 4.68
N VAL A 44 7.70 14.76 5.71
CA VAL A 44 7.57 13.58 6.56
C VAL A 44 6.20 13.57 7.25
N GLU A 45 5.76 14.69 7.85
CA GLU A 45 4.44 14.78 8.49
C GLU A 45 3.30 14.56 7.49
N MET A 46 3.40 15.12 6.28
CA MET A 46 2.41 14.89 5.22
C MET A 46 2.37 13.42 4.77
N GLN A 47 3.50 12.73 4.68
CA GLN A 47 3.58 11.32 4.33
C GLN A 47 2.99 10.44 5.45
N ASP A 48 3.32 10.73 6.70
CA ASP A 48 2.77 10.03 7.86
C ASP A 48 1.25 10.19 7.94
N THR A 49 0.75 11.41 7.72
CA THR A 49 -0.68 11.71 7.69
C THR A 49 -1.42 10.92 6.61
N THR A 50 -0.82 10.83 5.42
CA THR A 50 -1.40 10.04 4.32
C THR A 50 -1.38 8.54 4.63
N ASP A 51 -0.35 8.05 5.33
CA ASP A 51 -0.23 6.64 5.72
C ASP A 51 -1.27 6.24 6.78
N GLU A 52 -1.52 7.10 7.78
CA GLU A 52 -2.60 6.88 8.74
C GLU A 52 -3.96 6.78 8.03
N ALA A 53 -4.26 7.69 7.10
CA ALA A 53 -5.49 7.63 6.32
C ALA A 53 -5.55 6.37 5.42
N ALA A 54 -4.43 5.96 4.82
CA ALA A 54 -4.35 4.71 4.06
C ALA A 54 -4.60 3.47 4.96
N LYS A 55 -4.12 3.50 6.21
CA LYS A 55 -4.40 2.48 7.23
C LYS A 55 -5.90 2.41 7.54
N VAL A 56 -6.57 3.55 7.71
CA VAL A 56 -8.02 3.62 7.91
C VAL A 56 -8.78 3.02 6.72
N ILE A 57 -8.42 3.42 5.48
CA ILE A 57 -9.06 2.90 4.27
C ILE A 57 -8.84 1.39 4.12
N ARG A 58 -7.68 0.87 4.50
CA ARG A 58 -7.39 -0.57 4.46
C ARG A 58 -8.26 -1.36 5.44
N LEU A 59 -8.51 -0.80 6.64
CA LEU A 59 -9.28 -1.47 7.69
C LEU A 59 -10.80 -1.33 7.52
N LYS A 60 -11.29 -0.15 7.10
CA LYS A 60 -12.72 0.18 7.06
C LYS A 60 -13.28 0.33 5.64
N GLY A 61 -12.42 0.43 4.64
CA GLY A 61 -12.82 0.59 3.24
C GLY A 61 -13.12 2.03 2.82
N SER A 62 -13.73 2.83 3.69
CA SER A 62 -14.11 4.23 3.44
C SER A 62 -14.11 5.06 4.71
N ALA A 63 -14.21 6.39 4.58
CA ALA A 63 -14.40 7.34 5.67
C ALA A 63 -15.74 8.10 5.50
N PRO A 64 -16.40 8.51 6.57
CA PRO A 64 -17.73 9.15 6.52
C PRO A 64 -17.61 10.65 6.16
N LEU A 65 -17.27 10.96 4.91
CA LEU A 65 -17.12 12.32 4.37
C LEU A 65 -18.36 12.82 3.62
N GLY A 66 -19.48 12.10 3.67
CA GLY A 66 -20.74 12.48 3.01
C GLY A 66 -21.46 13.63 3.71
N GLY A 67 -22.21 14.44 2.92
CA GLY A 67 -23.05 15.52 3.44
C GLY A 67 -22.31 16.81 3.82
N ILE A 68 -21.02 16.94 3.48
CA ILE A 68 -20.20 18.12 3.76
C ILE A 68 -20.29 19.09 2.59
N SER A 69 -20.77 20.31 2.87
CA SER A 69 -20.92 21.39 1.90
C SER A 69 -20.03 22.59 2.27
N ASP A 70 -19.68 23.40 1.29
CA ASP A 70 -18.97 24.66 1.56
C ASP A 70 -19.94 25.71 2.08
N VAL A 71 -20.01 25.80 3.39
CA VAL A 71 -20.89 26.74 4.12
C VAL A 71 -20.20 28.04 4.52
N ARG A 72 -18.94 28.24 4.12
CA ARG A 72 -18.13 29.43 4.55
C ARG A 72 -18.78 30.75 4.18
N SER A 73 -19.36 30.86 2.99
CA SER A 73 -20.08 32.05 2.54
C SER A 73 -21.35 32.29 3.33
N ASN A 74 -22.10 31.23 3.65
CA ASN A 74 -23.37 31.29 4.37
C ASN A 74 -23.13 31.73 5.82
N VAL A 75 -22.13 31.12 6.49
CA VAL A 75 -21.73 31.49 7.85
C VAL A 75 -21.23 32.95 7.93
N LYS A 76 -20.45 33.43 6.97
CA LYS A 76 -20.03 34.82 6.91
C LYS A 76 -21.21 35.79 6.74
N ARG A 77 -22.21 35.41 5.94
CA ARG A 77 -23.46 36.17 5.78
C ARG A 77 -24.27 36.21 7.08
N ALA A 78 -24.40 35.07 7.78
CA ALA A 78 -25.03 35.04 9.10
C ALA A 78 -24.34 35.99 10.09
N LYS A 79 -23.00 36.02 10.12
CA LYS A 79 -22.20 36.85 11.03
C LYS A 79 -22.46 38.37 10.83
N ILE A 80 -22.82 38.80 9.63
CA ILE A 80 -23.22 40.21 9.34
C ILE A 80 -24.72 40.44 9.44
N GLY A 81 -25.51 39.50 10.00
CA GLY A 81 -26.95 39.64 10.25
C GLY A 81 -27.82 39.40 9.00
N SER A 82 -27.30 38.79 7.95
CA SER A 82 -28.06 38.47 6.75
C SER A 82 -28.79 37.15 6.93
N MET A 83 -30.12 37.14 6.85
CA MET A 83 -30.95 35.95 7.01
C MET A 83 -30.55 34.84 6.02
N LEU A 84 -30.42 33.63 6.50
CA LEU A 84 -30.15 32.44 5.71
C LEU A 84 -31.45 31.76 5.27
N SER A 85 -31.44 31.19 4.10
CA SER A 85 -32.53 30.33 3.60
C SER A 85 -32.56 28.98 4.34
N PRO A 86 -33.69 28.26 4.29
CA PRO A 86 -33.81 26.92 4.92
C PRO A 86 -32.73 25.95 4.40
N ASN A 87 -32.44 25.92 3.10
CA ASN A 87 -31.44 25.04 2.52
C ASN A 87 -30.02 25.40 3.01
N GLU A 88 -29.67 26.67 3.11
CA GLU A 88 -28.37 27.11 3.63
C GLU A 88 -28.17 26.72 5.10
N LEU A 89 -29.23 26.80 5.93
CA LEU A 89 -29.20 26.36 7.32
C LEU A 89 -29.08 24.81 7.40
N LEU A 90 -29.78 24.09 6.54
CA LEU A 90 -29.69 22.64 6.45
C LEU A 90 -28.30 22.17 6.04
N ASP A 91 -27.66 22.86 5.06
CA ASP A 91 -26.28 22.60 4.65
C ASP A 91 -25.29 22.77 5.82
N ILE A 92 -25.52 23.81 6.67
CA ILE A 92 -24.71 24.03 7.88
C ILE A 92 -24.93 22.86 8.86
N ALA A 93 -26.17 22.48 9.13
CA ALA A 93 -26.51 21.38 10.04
C ALA A 93 -25.89 20.05 9.54
N ASN A 94 -26.03 19.73 8.25
CA ASN A 94 -25.46 18.53 7.64
C ASN A 94 -23.93 18.52 7.71
N THR A 95 -23.29 19.67 7.49
CA THR A 95 -21.82 19.80 7.59
C THR A 95 -21.36 19.60 9.04
N MET A 96 -22.07 20.11 10.05
CA MET A 96 -21.76 19.89 11.46
C MET A 96 -21.99 18.43 11.86
N TYR A 97 -23.06 17.81 11.37
CA TYR A 97 -23.31 16.38 11.55
C TYR A 97 -22.17 15.54 10.97
N GLY A 98 -21.75 15.79 9.70
CA GLY A 98 -20.64 15.09 9.06
C GLY A 98 -19.32 15.26 9.82
N SER A 99 -19.04 16.48 10.30
CA SER A 99 -17.86 16.77 11.13
C SER A 99 -17.84 15.93 12.41
N ARG A 100 -18.96 15.86 13.11
CA ARG A 100 -19.13 15.08 14.34
C ARG A 100 -19.03 13.57 14.08
N GLN A 101 -19.60 13.09 12.98
CA GLN A 101 -19.49 11.68 12.58
C GLN A 101 -18.04 11.30 12.26
N MET A 102 -17.30 12.18 11.57
CA MET A 102 -15.90 11.97 11.26
C MET A 102 -15.04 11.90 12.54
N LYS A 103 -15.29 12.80 13.50
CA LYS A 103 -14.63 12.77 14.80
C LYS A 103 -14.85 11.43 15.51
N ARG A 104 -16.11 11.02 15.69
CA ARG A 104 -16.44 9.75 16.33
C ARG A 104 -15.82 8.56 15.62
N PHE A 105 -15.85 8.57 14.29
CA PHE A 105 -15.29 7.47 13.49
C PHE A 105 -13.80 7.24 13.77
N ILE A 106 -13.01 8.32 13.88
CA ILE A 106 -11.57 8.21 14.18
C ILE A 106 -11.37 7.85 15.66
N GLU A 107 -12.10 8.49 16.59
CA GLU A 107 -12.04 8.17 18.02
C GLU A 107 -12.38 6.70 18.29
N ASP A 108 -13.46 6.17 17.70
CA ASP A 108 -13.82 4.76 17.79
C ASP A 108 -12.73 3.80 17.27
N MET A 109 -11.98 4.20 16.25
CA MET A 109 -10.83 3.41 15.75
C MET A 109 -9.66 3.41 16.74
N VAL A 110 -9.36 4.57 17.33
CA VAL A 110 -8.30 4.72 18.34
C VAL A 110 -8.65 3.92 19.58
N ASP A 111 -9.90 4.00 20.08
CA ASP A 111 -10.41 3.23 21.22
C ASP A 111 -10.32 1.71 20.98
N ASN A 112 -10.44 1.27 19.73
CA ASN A 112 -10.23 -0.12 19.32
C ASN A 112 -8.75 -0.50 19.08
N GLY A 113 -7.81 0.34 19.51
CA GLY A 113 -6.37 0.05 19.48
C GLY A 113 -5.68 0.32 18.14
N VAL A 114 -6.29 1.09 17.25
CA VAL A 114 -5.62 1.53 16.00
C VAL A 114 -4.84 2.81 16.27
N GLU A 115 -3.53 2.76 16.14
CA GLU A 115 -2.67 3.94 16.31
C GLU A 115 -2.84 4.92 15.14
N LEU A 116 -3.42 6.11 15.41
CA LEU A 116 -3.70 7.20 14.46
C LEU A 116 -3.41 8.58 15.09
N PRO A 117 -2.20 8.82 15.63
CA PRO A 117 -1.91 10.01 16.44
C PRO A 117 -2.09 11.33 15.67
N ILE A 118 -1.85 11.37 14.36
CA ILE A 118 -1.98 12.58 13.56
C ILE A 118 -3.45 12.86 13.25
N LEU A 119 -4.20 11.84 12.79
CA LEU A 119 -5.63 11.98 12.52
C LEU A 119 -6.41 12.29 13.80
N GLU A 120 -6.06 11.67 14.94
CA GLU A 120 -6.63 11.97 16.26
C GLU A 120 -6.42 13.45 16.61
N ARG A 121 -5.21 13.99 16.44
CA ARG A 121 -4.90 15.42 16.66
C ARG A 121 -5.75 16.33 15.75
N HIS A 122 -6.01 15.95 14.51
CA HIS A 122 -6.87 16.70 13.60
C HIS A 122 -8.33 16.71 14.08
N VAL A 123 -8.90 15.54 14.40
CA VAL A 123 -10.31 15.45 14.80
C VAL A 123 -10.55 16.00 16.19
N ALA A 124 -9.55 16.06 17.08
CA ALA A 124 -9.65 16.70 18.39
C ALA A 124 -10.02 18.19 18.29
N GLN A 125 -9.64 18.86 17.19
CA GLN A 125 -9.98 20.27 16.94
C GLN A 125 -11.46 20.46 16.57
N ILE A 126 -12.20 19.40 16.22
CA ILE A 126 -13.61 19.48 15.89
C ILE A 126 -14.43 19.65 17.18
N VAL A 127 -15.13 20.76 17.28
CA VAL A 127 -16.06 21.06 18.38
C VAL A 127 -17.46 20.59 17.97
N SER A 128 -18.10 19.77 18.80
CA SER A 128 -19.45 19.27 18.53
C SER A 128 -20.50 20.38 18.77
N LEU A 129 -21.23 20.77 17.75
CA LEU A 129 -22.34 21.73 17.81
C LEU A 129 -23.70 20.98 17.71
N TYR A 130 -23.84 19.91 18.48
CA TYR A 130 -25.03 19.04 18.45
C TYR A 130 -26.33 19.79 18.72
N ASP A 131 -26.32 20.77 19.64
CA ASP A 131 -27.53 21.52 19.99
C ASP A 131 -27.99 22.42 18.83
N LEU A 132 -27.06 23.10 18.15
CA LEU A 132 -27.33 23.89 16.96
C LEU A 132 -27.83 23.00 15.79
N GLU A 133 -27.14 21.89 15.53
CA GLU A 133 -27.56 20.87 14.53
C GLU A 133 -29.02 20.42 14.79
N LYS A 134 -29.30 20.02 16.02
CA LYS A 134 -30.65 19.55 16.42
C LYS A 134 -31.74 20.63 16.32
N LYS A 135 -31.42 21.87 16.68
CA LYS A 135 -32.35 22.98 16.54
C LYS A 135 -32.73 23.23 15.09
N ILE A 136 -31.73 23.26 14.20
CA ILE A 136 -31.93 23.46 12.75
C ILE A 136 -32.79 22.31 12.20
N THR A 137 -32.41 21.06 12.43
CA THR A 137 -33.09 19.88 11.88
C THR A 137 -34.49 19.67 12.47
N ASN A 138 -34.77 20.17 13.68
CA ASN A 138 -36.13 20.17 14.25
C ASN A 138 -37.05 21.24 13.62
N CYS A 139 -36.46 22.31 13.07
CA CYS A 139 -37.23 23.41 12.46
C CYS A 139 -37.35 23.27 10.95
N ILE A 140 -36.37 22.61 10.29
CA ILE A 140 -36.30 22.50 8.83
C ILE A 140 -36.31 21.03 8.45
N GLY A 141 -37.21 20.65 7.56
CA GLY A 141 -37.35 19.30 7.04
C GLY A 141 -36.29 19.03 5.92
N ASP A 142 -36.10 17.74 5.58
CA ASP A 142 -35.14 17.29 4.58
C ASP A 142 -35.37 17.89 3.19
N GLY A 143 -36.59 18.33 2.88
CA GLY A 143 -36.95 19.02 1.64
C GLY A 143 -36.63 20.52 1.64
N GLY A 144 -36.06 21.06 2.69
CA GLY A 144 -35.76 22.49 2.81
C GLY A 144 -36.97 23.34 3.15
N GLU A 145 -38.02 22.76 3.70
CA GLU A 145 -39.19 23.50 4.20
C GLU A 145 -39.15 23.66 5.72
N VAL A 146 -39.65 24.78 6.23
CA VAL A 146 -39.87 24.95 7.67
C VAL A 146 -41.06 24.11 8.11
N VAL A 147 -40.83 23.15 9.00
CA VAL A 147 -41.86 22.18 9.43
C VAL A 147 -42.84 22.77 10.44
N ASP A 148 -44.05 22.18 10.56
CA ASP A 148 -45.09 22.62 11.49
C ASP A 148 -44.63 22.60 12.95
N SER A 149 -43.69 21.73 13.28
CA SER A 149 -43.11 21.60 14.63
C SER A 149 -42.10 22.67 14.99
N ALA A 150 -41.68 23.52 14.02
CA ALA A 150 -40.69 24.56 14.24
C ALA A 150 -41.12 25.61 15.28
N SER A 151 -42.44 25.91 15.37
CA SER A 151 -43.00 26.67 16.48
C SER A 151 -44.49 26.34 16.66
N ASP A 152 -45.01 26.43 17.90
CA ASP A 152 -46.45 26.22 18.18
C ASP A 152 -47.30 27.28 17.47
N LYS A 153 -46.74 28.49 17.28
CA LYS A 153 -47.39 29.58 16.56
C LYS A 153 -47.55 29.24 15.07
N LEU A 154 -46.50 28.73 14.41
CA LEU A 154 -46.55 28.30 13.00
C LEU A 154 -47.56 27.17 12.80
N ARG A 155 -47.53 26.17 13.71
CA ARG A 155 -48.52 25.07 13.70
C ARG A 155 -49.97 25.60 13.79
N GLY A 156 -50.19 26.55 14.70
CA GLY A 156 -51.51 27.18 14.84
C GLY A 156 -51.94 27.94 13.58
N ILE A 157 -51.06 28.71 12.95
CA ILE A 157 -51.34 29.45 11.72
C ILE A 157 -51.62 28.49 10.55
N ARG A 158 -50.83 27.45 10.37
CA ARG A 158 -51.07 26.45 9.30
C ARG A 158 -52.36 25.66 9.49
N ASN A 159 -52.76 25.38 10.74
CA ASN A 159 -54.07 24.81 11.03
C ASN A 159 -55.22 25.78 10.67
N GLN A 160 -55.04 27.08 10.92
CA GLN A 160 -56.01 28.10 10.49
C GLN A 160 -56.10 28.17 8.94
N ILE A 161 -54.97 28.13 8.24
CA ILE A 161 -54.91 28.08 6.76
C ILE A 161 -55.68 26.87 6.25
N ARG A 162 -55.35 25.66 6.73
CA ARG A 162 -56.04 24.40 6.33
C ARG A 162 -57.54 24.45 6.58
N THR A 163 -57.95 24.98 7.74
CA THR A 163 -59.36 25.13 8.09
C THR A 163 -60.04 26.15 7.18
N ALA A 164 -59.42 27.29 6.90
CA ALA A 164 -59.96 28.30 6.00
C ALA A 164 -60.10 27.77 4.56
N GLU A 165 -59.08 27.11 4.05
CA GLU A 165 -59.11 26.49 2.72
C GLU A 165 -60.19 25.43 2.57
N SER A 166 -60.35 24.57 3.59
CA SER A 166 -61.43 23.57 3.61
C SER A 166 -62.82 24.21 3.58
N ARG A 167 -63.01 25.24 4.41
CA ARG A 167 -64.29 25.97 4.45
C ARG A 167 -64.60 26.72 3.12
N ILE A 168 -63.60 27.29 2.53
CA ILE A 168 -63.76 27.97 1.21
C ILE A 168 -64.13 26.94 0.15
N ARG A 169 -63.43 25.84 0.07
CA ARG A 169 -63.69 24.76 -0.91
C ARG A 169 -65.11 24.19 -0.73
N GLU A 170 -65.50 23.87 0.50
CA GLU A 170 -66.83 23.35 0.80
C GLU A 170 -67.92 24.31 0.34
N LYS A 171 -67.80 25.60 0.69
CA LYS A 171 -68.78 26.63 0.25
C LYS A 171 -68.82 26.79 -1.27
N LEU A 172 -67.67 26.83 -1.94
CA LEU A 172 -67.61 26.97 -3.39
C LEU A 172 -68.11 25.71 -4.11
N GLU A 173 -67.81 24.52 -3.63
CA GLU A 173 -68.33 23.27 -4.18
C GLU A 173 -69.86 23.22 -4.05
N ASN A 174 -70.41 23.62 -2.90
CA ASN A 174 -71.84 23.70 -2.71
C ASN A 174 -72.50 24.69 -3.68
N MET A 175 -71.80 25.80 -3.98
CA MET A 175 -72.27 26.78 -4.97
C MET A 175 -72.20 26.28 -6.42
N THR A 176 -71.17 25.47 -6.77
CA THR A 176 -70.99 24.94 -8.11
C THR A 176 -71.81 23.71 -8.43
N ARG A 177 -72.27 22.94 -7.40
CA ARG A 177 -73.07 21.72 -7.57
C ARG A 177 -74.58 22.01 -7.73
N SER A 178 -75.04 23.22 -7.54
CA SER A 178 -76.46 23.52 -7.66
C SER A 178 -76.93 23.40 -9.14
N SER A 179 -78.17 22.93 -9.38
CA SER A 179 -78.73 22.76 -10.73
C SER A 179 -78.76 24.05 -11.53
N ASN A 180 -78.83 25.18 -10.89
CA ASN A 180 -78.76 26.50 -11.52
C ASN A 180 -77.32 26.92 -11.85
N ALA A 181 -76.36 26.46 -11.08
CA ALA A 181 -74.90 26.77 -11.30
C ALA A 181 -74.42 26.29 -12.66
N GLN A 182 -74.84 25.13 -13.15
CA GLN A 182 -74.44 24.58 -14.45
C GLN A 182 -74.82 25.49 -15.63
N LYS A 183 -75.85 26.33 -15.50
CA LYS A 183 -76.22 27.32 -16.56
C LYS A 183 -75.39 28.58 -16.46
N MET A 184 -75.00 28.99 -15.27
CA MET A 184 -74.33 30.27 -15.01
C MET A 184 -72.82 30.22 -15.01
N LEU A 185 -72.24 29.04 -14.74
CA LEU A 185 -70.81 28.84 -14.75
C LEU A 185 -70.33 28.39 -16.14
N SER A 186 -69.15 28.80 -16.52
CA SER A 186 -68.45 28.29 -17.73
C SER A 186 -67.98 26.88 -17.52
N ASP A 187 -67.51 26.59 -16.31
CA ASP A 187 -67.09 25.28 -15.78
C ASP A 187 -67.49 25.16 -14.30
N ALA A 188 -67.90 23.97 -13.87
CA ALA A 188 -68.26 23.71 -12.47
C ALA A 188 -67.02 23.38 -11.62
N ILE A 189 -65.96 24.20 -11.72
CA ILE A 189 -64.72 24.02 -11.00
C ILE A 189 -64.40 25.21 -10.09
N VAL A 190 -63.69 24.92 -9.00
CA VAL A 190 -63.07 25.94 -8.17
C VAL A 190 -61.65 26.13 -8.61
N THR A 191 -61.23 27.35 -8.88
CA THR A 191 -59.87 27.71 -9.33
C THR A 191 -59.27 28.80 -8.45
N ILE A 192 -57.95 29.03 -8.61
CA ILE A 192 -57.26 30.11 -7.90
C ILE A 192 -56.83 31.16 -8.94
N ARG A 193 -57.08 32.44 -8.65
CA ARG A 193 -56.58 33.60 -9.40
C ARG A 193 -56.06 34.64 -8.39
N ASN A 194 -54.90 35.18 -8.64
CA ASN A 194 -54.28 36.16 -7.76
C ASN A 194 -54.30 35.69 -6.27
N GLU A 195 -53.96 34.40 -6.04
CA GLU A 195 -53.95 33.74 -4.75
C GLU A 195 -55.30 33.62 -4.01
N ARG A 196 -56.40 33.88 -4.72
CA ARG A 196 -57.75 33.78 -4.17
C ARG A 196 -58.56 32.68 -4.86
N TYR A 197 -59.38 32.00 -4.08
CA TYR A 197 -60.31 31.02 -4.59
C TYR A 197 -61.47 31.71 -5.31
N VAL A 198 -61.68 31.34 -6.55
CA VAL A 198 -62.69 31.96 -7.46
C VAL A 198 -63.44 30.88 -8.23
N ILE A 199 -64.58 31.25 -8.83
CA ILE A 199 -65.36 30.41 -9.74
C ILE A 199 -65.47 31.06 -11.08
N PRO A 200 -65.44 30.29 -12.21
CA PRO A 200 -65.55 30.82 -13.57
C PRO A 200 -67.01 31.03 -13.93
N VAL A 201 -67.48 32.28 -13.88
CA VAL A 201 -68.85 32.70 -14.14
C VAL A 201 -68.95 33.28 -15.55
N LYS A 202 -69.99 32.94 -16.34
CA LYS A 202 -70.29 33.60 -17.60
C LYS A 202 -70.63 35.08 -17.37
N GLN A 203 -70.15 35.95 -18.23
CA GLN A 203 -70.25 37.41 -18.08
C GLN A 203 -71.65 37.90 -17.83
N GLU A 204 -72.69 37.27 -18.42
CA GLU A 204 -74.10 37.60 -18.31
C GLU A 204 -74.67 37.34 -16.89
N TYR A 205 -74.04 36.47 -16.11
CA TYR A 205 -74.48 36.11 -14.72
C TYR A 205 -73.64 36.76 -13.63
N ARG A 206 -72.77 37.74 -13.94
CA ARG A 206 -71.95 38.47 -12.97
C ARG A 206 -72.71 38.97 -11.78
N GLY A 207 -73.92 39.53 -12.00
CA GLY A 207 -74.72 40.12 -10.95
C GLY A 207 -75.36 39.12 -9.99
N VAL A 208 -75.46 37.86 -10.37
CA VAL A 208 -76.09 36.81 -9.53
C VAL A 208 -75.11 36.37 -8.40
N TYR A 209 -73.85 36.23 -8.64
CA TYR A 209 -72.86 35.82 -7.64
C TYR A 209 -72.32 36.99 -6.81
N GLY A 210 -72.37 38.21 -7.36
CA GLY A 210 -71.78 39.38 -6.71
C GLY A 210 -70.29 39.18 -6.47
N GLY A 211 -69.69 40.07 -5.69
CA GLY A 211 -68.27 39.94 -5.30
C GLY A 211 -67.28 40.57 -6.22
N ILE A 212 -66.05 40.09 -6.23
CA ILE A 212 -64.88 40.72 -6.86
C ILE A 212 -64.43 39.90 -8.08
N VAL A 213 -64.23 40.56 -9.24
CA VAL A 213 -63.64 39.95 -10.42
C VAL A 213 -62.11 40.05 -10.33
N HIS A 214 -61.45 38.92 -10.33
CA HIS A 214 -60.00 38.83 -10.24
C HIS A 214 -59.32 38.62 -11.60
N ASP A 215 -60.00 38.03 -12.54
CA ASP A 215 -59.45 37.75 -13.89
C ASP A 215 -60.61 37.52 -14.86
N GLN A 216 -60.28 37.56 -16.18
CA GLN A 216 -61.20 37.23 -17.25
C GLN A 216 -60.56 36.36 -18.31
N SER A 217 -61.34 35.53 -19.02
CA SER A 217 -60.87 34.76 -20.14
C SER A 217 -60.42 35.66 -21.31
N ALA A 218 -59.58 35.17 -22.17
CA ALA A 218 -59.08 35.93 -23.36
C ALA A 218 -60.24 36.44 -24.28
N SER A 219 -61.39 35.74 -24.30
CA SER A 219 -62.57 36.14 -25.05
C SER A 219 -63.48 37.10 -24.29
N GLY A 220 -63.22 37.38 -23.01
CA GLY A 220 -64.05 38.17 -22.12
C GLY A 220 -65.36 37.48 -21.67
N GLN A 221 -65.65 36.29 -22.19
CA GLN A 221 -66.95 35.63 -21.93
C GLN A 221 -67.03 34.94 -20.55
N THR A 222 -65.88 34.69 -19.90
CA THR A 222 -65.82 34.09 -18.57
C THR A 222 -65.09 35.03 -17.61
N LEU A 223 -65.70 35.33 -16.51
CA LEU A 223 -65.13 36.10 -15.42
C LEU A 223 -64.79 35.18 -14.27
N PHE A 224 -63.58 35.30 -13.75
CA PHE A 224 -63.17 34.61 -12.54
C PHE A 224 -63.56 35.47 -11.33
N ILE A 225 -64.67 35.10 -10.71
CA ILE A 225 -65.27 35.88 -9.64
C ILE A 225 -65.03 35.23 -8.27
N GLU A 226 -64.62 36.05 -7.32
CA GLU A 226 -64.63 35.72 -5.90
C GLU A 226 -66.03 36.08 -5.39
N PRO A 227 -66.92 35.11 -5.10
CA PRO A 227 -68.27 35.39 -4.62
C PRO A 227 -68.24 36.16 -3.31
N GLN A 228 -69.21 37.07 -3.12
CA GLN A 228 -69.30 37.90 -1.92
C GLN A 228 -69.25 37.10 -0.60
N VAL A 229 -69.83 35.91 -0.61
CA VAL A 229 -69.94 35.03 0.61
C VAL A 229 -68.63 34.41 1.06
N ILE A 230 -67.59 34.47 0.23
CA ILE A 230 -66.27 33.96 0.56
C ILE A 230 -65.20 35.03 0.67
N VAL A 231 -65.49 36.30 0.33
CA VAL A 231 -64.52 37.41 0.39
C VAL A 231 -63.84 37.51 1.76
N GLU A 232 -64.62 37.43 2.85
CA GLU A 232 -64.06 37.45 4.22
C GLU A 232 -63.18 36.21 4.54
N LEU A 233 -63.56 35.04 4.02
CA LEU A 233 -62.77 33.82 4.22
C LEU A 233 -61.43 33.86 3.44
N ASN A 234 -61.51 34.37 2.17
CA ASN A 234 -60.30 34.58 1.40
C ASN A 234 -59.40 35.68 2.04
N ASN A 235 -60.00 36.75 2.58
CA ASN A 235 -59.22 37.76 3.33
C ASN A 235 -58.55 37.16 4.56
N ALA A 236 -59.29 36.35 5.37
CA ALA A 236 -58.73 35.68 6.52
C ALA A 236 -57.62 34.67 6.12
N LEU A 237 -57.79 33.96 4.99
CA LEU A 237 -56.78 33.07 4.44
C LEU A 237 -55.47 33.84 4.04
N GLN A 238 -55.63 34.97 3.36
CA GLN A 238 -54.50 35.80 2.96
C GLN A 238 -53.78 36.39 4.18
N GLU A 239 -54.53 36.87 5.18
CA GLU A 239 -53.95 37.33 6.44
C GLU A 239 -53.17 36.21 7.15
N ALA A 240 -53.71 34.98 7.17
CA ALA A 240 -53.05 33.81 7.76
C ALA A 240 -51.78 33.46 6.97
N ARG A 241 -51.76 33.53 5.64
CA ARG A 241 -50.54 33.31 4.79
C ARG A 241 -49.48 34.37 5.04
N VAL A 242 -49.87 35.64 5.18
CA VAL A 242 -48.92 36.69 5.55
C VAL A 242 -48.30 36.44 6.93
N LYS A 243 -49.14 36.04 7.92
CA LYS A 243 -48.66 35.66 9.26
C LYS A 243 -47.74 34.43 9.21
N GLU A 244 -48.04 33.44 8.36
CA GLU A 244 -47.18 32.28 8.13
C GLU A 244 -45.80 32.71 7.62
N LYS A 245 -45.76 33.54 6.57
CA LYS A 245 -44.51 34.05 6.01
C LYS A 245 -43.69 34.82 7.05
N GLN A 246 -44.32 35.70 7.80
CA GLN A 246 -43.66 36.45 8.88
C GLN A 246 -43.09 35.54 9.98
N GLU A 247 -43.87 34.50 10.36
CA GLU A 247 -43.39 33.56 11.37
C GLU A 247 -42.25 32.69 10.86
N ILE A 248 -42.27 32.24 9.59
CA ILE A 248 -41.16 31.55 8.93
C ILE A 248 -39.92 32.45 8.92
N GLU A 249 -40.01 33.71 8.49
CA GLU A 249 -38.93 34.67 8.50
C GLU A 249 -38.34 34.86 9.91
N ARG A 250 -39.21 34.94 10.94
CA ARG A 250 -38.77 35.05 12.33
C ARG A 250 -37.97 33.81 12.78
N ILE A 251 -38.44 32.60 12.42
CA ILE A 251 -37.79 31.35 12.76
C ILE A 251 -36.40 31.28 12.06
N LEU A 252 -36.36 31.61 10.76
CA LEU A 252 -35.09 31.61 10.00
C LEU A 252 -34.09 32.61 10.56
N MET A 253 -34.58 33.80 10.95
CA MET A 253 -33.69 34.82 11.56
C MET A 253 -33.14 34.36 12.90
N MET A 254 -33.97 33.77 13.75
CA MET A 254 -33.53 33.19 15.02
C MET A 254 -32.45 32.12 14.85
N LEU A 255 -32.66 31.18 13.90
CA LEU A 255 -31.65 30.16 13.59
C LEU A 255 -30.37 30.77 13.00
N THR A 256 -30.51 31.82 12.16
CA THR A 256 -29.38 32.54 11.61
C THR A 256 -28.54 33.24 12.68
N GLU A 257 -29.19 33.86 13.67
CA GLU A 257 -28.53 34.48 14.83
C GLU A 257 -27.78 33.43 15.66
N GLU A 258 -28.33 32.25 15.87
CA GLU A 258 -27.62 31.14 16.55
C GLU A 258 -26.40 30.66 15.76
N VAL A 259 -26.50 30.54 14.45
CA VAL A 259 -25.36 30.25 13.57
C VAL A 259 -24.31 31.36 13.66
N ALA A 260 -24.73 32.63 13.73
CA ALA A 260 -23.82 33.76 13.85
C ALA A 260 -23.01 33.73 15.16
N VAL A 261 -23.62 33.31 16.28
CA VAL A 261 -22.93 33.15 17.57
C VAL A 261 -21.82 32.09 17.48
N GLU A 262 -22.09 30.97 16.81
CA GLU A 262 -21.16 29.84 16.68
C GLU A 262 -20.30 29.92 15.40
N ALA A 263 -20.31 31.03 14.68
CA ALA A 263 -19.73 31.17 13.35
C ALA A 263 -18.24 30.79 13.29
N ASP A 264 -17.45 31.20 14.27
CA ASP A 264 -16.01 30.94 14.28
C ASP A 264 -15.72 29.46 14.51
N ILE A 265 -16.52 28.77 15.32
CA ILE A 265 -16.42 27.33 15.55
C ILE A 265 -16.85 26.57 14.29
N VAL A 266 -17.95 26.97 13.65
CA VAL A 266 -18.38 26.36 12.37
C VAL A 266 -17.29 26.48 11.31
N LEU A 267 -16.69 27.69 11.14
CA LEU A 267 -15.62 27.90 10.18
C LEU A 267 -14.37 27.08 10.50
N SER A 268 -14.00 26.94 11.76
CA SER A 268 -12.89 26.09 12.21
C SER A 268 -13.17 24.60 11.87
N ASN A 269 -14.36 24.10 12.21
CA ASN A 269 -14.75 22.73 11.89
C ASN A 269 -14.71 22.46 10.37
N VAL A 270 -15.19 23.40 9.56
CA VAL A 270 -15.16 23.31 8.09
C VAL A 270 -13.73 23.19 7.57
N GLU A 271 -12.78 23.97 8.14
CA GLU A 271 -11.37 23.91 7.74
C GLU A 271 -10.74 22.54 8.10
N VAL A 272 -11.02 22.02 9.30
CA VAL A 272 -10.52 20.71 9.72
C VAL A 272 -11.08 19.61 8.81
N VAL A 273 -12.37 19.65 8.49
CA VAL A 273 -12.98 18.64 7.62
C VAL A 273 -12.48 18.75 6.19
N ALA A 274 -12.21 19.98 5.69
CA ALA A 274 -11.58 20.19 4.39
C ALA A 274 -10.18 19.55 4.33
N ASN A 275 -9.39 19.66 5.41
CA ASN A 275 -8.09 18.99 5.52
C ASN A 275 -8.25 17.46 5.56
N LEU A 276 -9.20 16.94 6.32
CA LEU A 276 -9.47 15.50 6.39
C LEU A 276 -9.91 14.95 5.02
N ASP A 277 -10.82 15.62 4.31
CA ASP A 277 -11.22 15.22 2.95
C ASP A 277 -10.01 15.17 2.01
N PHE A 278 -9.14 16.17 2.06
CA PHE A 278 -7.90 16.19 1.28
C PHE A 278 -6.95 15.04 1.66
N ILE A 279 -6.76 14.76 2.95
CA ILE A 279 -5.93 13.66 3.45
C ILE A 279 -6.47 12.31 2.96
N PHE A 280 -7.77 12.09 3.11
CA PHE A 280 -8.40 10.85 2.64
C PHE A 280 -8.39 10.73 1.11
N ALA A 281 -8.53 11.83 0.37
CA ALA A 281 -8.38 11.82 -1.09
C ALA A 281 -7.00 11.32 -1.52
N LYS A 282 -5.92 11.77 -0.84
CA LYS A 282 -4.55 11.25 -1.08
C LYS A 282 -4.45 9.75 -0.82
N ALA A 283 -5.06 9.27 0.26
CA ALA A 283 -5.05 7.86 0.61
C ALA A 283 -5.87 6.98 -0.37
N PHE A 284 -7.03 7.45 -0.84
CA PHE A 284 -7.80 6.77 -1.89
C PHE A 284 -7.03 6.71 -3.21
N TYR A 285 -6.38 7.81 -3.58
CA TYR A 285 -5.54 7.85 -4.77
C TYR A 285 -4.36 6.89 -4.67
N ALA A 286 -3.71 6.82 -3.50
CA ALA A 286 -2.66 5.83 -3.22
C ALA A 286 -3.16 4.38 -3.41
N LYS A 287 -4.35 4.07 -2.89
CA LYS A 287 -4.98 2.74 -3.07
C LYS A 287 -5.23 2.42 -4.55
N ARG A 288 -5.74 3.37 -5.34
CA ARG A 288 -5.97 3.20 -6.79
C ARG A 288 -4.70 2.87 -7.54
N MET A 289 -3.60 3.59 -7.25
CA MET A 289 -2.30 3.39 -7.90
C MET A 289 -1.51 2.20 -7.36
N LYS A 290 -1.99 1.51 -6.32
CA LYS A 290 -1.20 0.52 -5.56
C LYS A 290 0.12 1.15 -5.08
N ALA A 291 0.04 2.38 -4.58
CA ALA A 291 1.18 3.17 -4.13
C ALA A 291 1.50 2.88 -2.66
N THR A 292 2.76 3.06 -2.29
CA THR A 292 3.27 2.87 -0.94
C THR A 292 3.90 4.15 -0.40
N LYS A 293 4.00 4.28 0.91
CA LYS A 293 4.71 5.36 1.56
C LYS A 293 6.21 5.19 1.32
N PRO A 294 6.90 6.17 0.67
CA PRO A 294 8.36 6.13 0.56
C PRO A 294 9.01 6.52 1.90
N ILE A 295 10.20 6.00 2.15
CA ILE A 295 11.07 6.47 3.21
C ILE A 295 11.73 7.77 2.72
N VAL A 296 11.34 8.90 3.32
CA VAL A 296 11.91 10.20 2.98
C VAL A 296 13.24 10.38 3.71
N ASN A 297 14.30 10.73 2.98
CA ASN A 297 15.61 11.01 3.54
C ASN A 297 16.16 12.38 3.10
N ASN A 298 17.18 12.85 3.81
CA ASN A 298 17.91 14.07 3.48
C ASN A 298 19.36 13.79 3.06
N GLU A 299 19.64 12.53 2.69
CA GLU A 299 20.99 12.02 2.37
C GLU A 299 21.33 12.13 0.89
N ARG A 300 20.46 12.78 0.11
CA ARG A 300 20.64 13.06 -1.33
C ARG A 300 20.73 11.82 -2.19
N TYR A 301 20.12 10.73 -1.78
CA TYR A 301 19.98 9.55 -2.63
C TYR A 301 18.52 9.09 -2.71
N MET A 302 18.21 8.38 -3.80
CA MET A 302 16.94 7.70 -3.97
C MET A 302 17.17 6.25 -4.40
N ASP A 303 16.30 5.35 -3.90
CA ASP A 303 16.20 3.95 -4.32
C ASP A 303 14.71 3.63 -4.56
N LEU A 304 14.27 3.80 -5.79
CA LEU A 304 12.90 3.54 -6.20
C LEU A 304 12.79 2.10 -6.71
N ARG A 305 12.22 1.23 -5.90
CA ARG A 305 12.05 -0.18 -6.24
C ARG A 305 10.73 -0.39 -6.97
N GLN A 306 10.80 -0.99 -8.16
CA GLN A 306 9.65 -1.25 -9.04
C GLN A 306 8.77 -0.01 -9.26
N ALA A 307 9.40 1.13 -9.53
CA ALA A 307 8.72 2.38 -9.81
C ALA A 307 7.87 2.28 -11.07
N ARG A 308 6.63 2.76 -10.98
CA ARG A 308 5.66 2.81 -12.07
C ARG A 308 5.25 4.26 -12.32
N HIS A 309 4.95 4.59 -13.57
CA HIS A 309 4.47 5.92 -13.91
C HIS A 309 3.01 6.09 -13.44
N PRO A 310 2.68 7.08 -12.58
CA PRO A 310 1.36 7.18 -11.95
C PRO A 310 0.20 7.43 -12.93
N LEU A 311 0.49 8.00 -14.11
CA LEU A 311 -0.52 8.32 -15.13
C LEU A 311 -0.73 7.20 -16.16
N ILE A 312 -0.01 6.09 -16.06
CA ILE A 312 -0.17 4.92 -16.93
C ILE A 312 -0.88 3.82 -16.13
N ASP A 313 -1.75 3.07 -16.80
CA ASP A 313 -2.51 1.98 -16.18
C ASP A 313 -1.58 1.01 -15.44
N PRO A 314 -1.82 0.72 -14.15
CA PRO A 314 -1.02 -0.21 -13.36
C PRO A 314 -0.91 -1.63 -13.91
N GLU A 315 -1.83 -2.05 -14.78
CA GLU A 315 -1.82 -3.37 -15.41
C GLU A 315 -0.93 -3.43 -16.68
N VAL A 316 -0.60 -2.26 -17.25
CA VAL A 316 0.17 -2.15 -18.50
C VAL A 316 1.60 -1.68 -18.25
N ILE A 317 1.79 -0.84 -17.25
CA ILE A 317 3.10 -0.23 -16.95
C ILE A 317 4.12 -1.26 -16.50
N VAL A 318 5.31 -1.23 -17.08
CA VAL A 318 6.45 -2.06 -16.64
C VAL A 318 7.15 -1.37 -15.48
N PRO A 319 7.26 -2.03 -14.32
CA PRO A 319 7.95 -1.46 -13.16
C PRO A 319 9.47 -1.46 -13.34
N ASN A 320 10.14 -0.40 -12.91
CA ASN A 320 11.59 -0.23 -13.02
C ASN A 320 12.26 0.08 -11.68
N ASN A 321 13.46 -0.43 -11.48
CA ASN A 321 14.30 -0.09 -10.33
C ASN A 321 15.22 1.08 -10.71
N ILE A 322 15.20 2.15 -9.90
CA ILE A 322 15.97 3.37 -10.18
C ILE A 322 16.71 3.79 -8.92
N MET A 323 18.03 3.69 -8.95
CA MET A 323 18.90 4.14 -7.86
C MET A 323 19.69 5.36 -8.32
N LEU A 324 19.86 6.37 -7.48
CA LEU A 324 20.62 7.58 -7.79
C LEU A 324 21.12 8.25 -6.52
N GLY A 325 22.39 8.64 -6.48
CA GLY A 325 22.97 9.47 -5.43
C GLY A 325 23.83 8.74 -4.41
N LYS A 326 23.85 7.39 -4.37
CA LYS A 326 24.65 6.60 -3.44
C LYS A 326 26.03 6.27 -4.07
N ASP A 327 26.04 5.44 -5.08
CA ASP A 327 27.27 5.02 -5.77
C ASP A 327 27.59 5.93 -6.97
N PHE A 328 26.59 6.55 -7.55
CA PHE A 328 26.70 7.47 -8.68
C PHE A 328 25.64 8.58 -8.58
N THR A 329 25.99 9.76 -9.09
CA THR A 329 25.14 10.95 -9.06
C THR A 329 24.42 11.22 -10.38
N THR A 330 24.80 10.52 -11.44
CA THR A 330 24.31 10.74 -12.79
C THR A 330 24.01 9.42 -13.49
N ILE A 331 22.84 9.31 -14.09
CA ILE A 331 22.44 8.20 -14.96
C ILE A 331 22.32 8.72 -16.38
N VAL A 332 23.02 8.06 -17.31
CA VAL A 332 22.90 8.33 -18.76
C VAL A 332 22.18 7.16 -19.42
N ILE A 333 20.92 7.39 -19.81
CA ILE A 333 20.06 6.37 -20.41
C ILE A 333 20.22 6.41 -21.94
N THR A 334 20.66 5.31 -22.51
CA THR A 334 20.86 5.15 -23.94
C THR A 334 19.88 4.14 -24.54
N GLY A 335 19.61 4.21 -25.83
CA GLY A 335 18.70 3.29 -26.51
C GLY A 335 17.75 3.99 -27.50
N PRO A 336 16.83 3.25 -28.17
CA PRO A 336 15.90 3.82 -29.12
C PRO A 336 14.85 4.72 -28.44
N ASN A 337 14.32 5.71 -29.17
CA ASN A 337 13.32 6.67 -28.64
C ASN A 337 12.03 5.97 -28.22
N THR A 338 11.63 4.94 -28.94
CA THR A 338 10.44 4.12 -28.64
C THR A 338 10.57 3.24 -27.38
N GLY A 339 11.75 3.18 -26.78
CA GLY A 339 12.06 2.27 -25.66
C GLY A 339 11.50 2.73 -24.28
N GLY A 340 10.95 3.94 -24.15
CA GLY A 340 10.42 4.47 -22.88
C GLY A 340 11.42 5.30 -22.06
N LYS A 341 12.49 5.82 -22.66
CA LYS A 341 13.47 6.71 -22.01
C LYS A 341 12.80 7.92 -21.35
N THR A 342 12.01 8.66 -22.12
CA THR A 342 11.25 9.85 -21.66
C THR A 342 10.26 9.48 -20.54
N VAL A 343 9.61 8.31 -20.62
CA VAL A 343 8.69 7.82 -19.56
C VAL A 343 9.48 7.56 -18.28
N THR A 344 10.67 6.99 -18.36
CA THR A 344 11.53 6.77 -17.19
C THR A 344 11.95 8.08 -16.52
N LEU A 345 12.38 9.09 -17.32
CA LEU A 345 12.67 10.44 -16.83
C LEU A 345 11.47 11.06 -16.11
N LYS A 346 10.30 11.04 -16.76
CA LYS A 346 9.05 11.56 -16.18
C LYS A 346 8.67 10.81 -14.90
N THR A 347 8.89 9.48 -14.86
CA THR A 347 8.61 8.68 -13.67
C THR A 347 9.43 9.14 -12.47
N VAL A 348 10.74 9.36 -12.66
CA VAL A 348 11.61 9.88 -11.59
C VAL A 348 11.10 11.24 -11.10
N GLY A 349 10.91 12.19 -12.01
CA GLY A 349 10.51 13.54 -11.65
C GLY A 349 9.15 13.60 -10.96
N ILE A 350 8.16 12.87 -11.48
CA ILE A 350 6.81 12.89 -10.94
C ILE A 350 6.73 12.17 -9.58
N CYS A 351 7.47 11.09 -9.36
CA CYS A 351 7.56 10.42 -8.06
C CYS A 351 8.14 11.36 -6.99
N VAL A 352 9.17 12.15 -7.34
CA VAL A 352 9.72 13.16 -6.43
C VAL A 352 8.69 14.23 -6.11
N LEU A 353 8.02 14.81 -7.11
CA LEU A 353 6.97 15.81 -6.91
C LEU A 353 5.82 15.30 -6.04
N MET A 354 5.37 14.06 -6.29
CA MET A 354 4.33 13.41 -5.49
C MET A 354 4.76 13.21 -4.04
N ALA A 355 5.95 12.66 -3.82
CA ALA A 355 6.48 12.44 -2.48
C ALA A 355 6.60 13.75 -1.69
N GLN A 356 7.11 14.81 -2.32
CA GLN A 356 7.23 16.14 -1.71
C GLN A 356 5.88 16.85 -1.52
N SER A 357 4.78 16.31 -2.06
CA SER A 357 3.41 16.76 -1.82
C SER A 357 2.66 15.92 -0.78
N GLY A 358 3.35 15.00 -0.11
CA GLY A 358 2.75 14.07 0.84
C GLY A 358 1.83 13.03 0.19
N LEU A 359 2.01 12.76 -1.10
CA LEU A 359 1.35 11.66 -1.82
C LEU A 359 2.23 10.41 -1.74
N HIS A 360 1.63 9.26 -1.48
CA HIS A 360 2.31 7.98 -1.69
C HIS A 360 2.65 7.81 -3.17
N ILE A 361 3.73 7.11 -3.46
CA ILE A 361 4.23 6.89 -4.82
C ILE A 361 4.07 5.44 -5.26
N PRO A 362 3.88 5.16 -6.55
CA PRO A 362 3.67 3.80 -7.06
C PRO A 362 4.98 3.01 -7.17
N VAL A 363 5.53 2.66 -6.02
CA VAL A 363 6.76 1.89 -5.82
C VAL A 363 6.53 0.71 -4.88
N MET A 364 7.54 -0.15 -4.68
CA MET A 364 7.50 -1.15 -3.62
C MET A 364 7.85 -0.55 -2.26
N ASP A 365 7.43 -1.25 -1.21
CA ASP A 365 7.83 -0.95 0.16
C ASP A 365 9.36 -0.85 0.30
N GLU A 366 9.82 -0.10 1.30
CA GLU A 366 11.23 0.20 1.54
C GLU A 366 11.92 0.97 0.40
N SER A 367 11.16 1.62 -0.49
CA SER A 367 11.73 2.58 -1.43
C SER A 367 12.08 3.88 -0.73
N GLU A 368 13.24 4.43 -1.06
CA GLU A 368 13.78 5.63 -0.46
C GLU A 368 13.78 6.80 -1.45
N ILE A 369 13.46 7.98 -0.96
CA ILE A 369 13.44 9.20 -1.78
C ILE A 369 14.00 10.37 -0.98
N CYS A 370 14.83 11.19 -1.62
CA CYS A 370 15.33 12.41 -0.98
C CYS A 370 14.52 13.63 -1.37
N VAL A 371 14.63 14.67 -0.54
CA VAL A 371 14.02 15.97 -0.78
C VAL A 371 14.95 16.82 -1.65
N PHE A 372 14.43 17.35 -2.75
CA PHE A 372 15.10 18.30 -3.61
C PHE A 372 14.52 19.69 -3.45
N LYS A 373 15.37 20.70 -3.30
CA LYS A 373 14.92 22.09 -3.31
C LYS A 373 14.49 22.54 -4.69
N ASN A 374 15.22 22.09 -5.71
CA ASN A 374 14.94 22.43 -7.09
C ASN A 374 14.83 21.17 -7.95
N ILE A 375 13.83 21.13 -8.82
CA ILE A 375 13.68 20.10 -9.83
C ILE A 375 13.60 20.81 -11.17
N PHE A 376 14.55 20.48 -12.04
CA PHE A 376 14.64 21.01 -13.40
C PHE A 376 14.38 19.91 -14.42
N ALA A 377 13.62 20.24 -15.44
CA ALA A 377 13.30 19.30 -16.51
C ALA A 377 13.44 20.00 -17.87
N ASP A 378 14.32 19.49 -18.70
CA ASP A 378 14.37 19.79 -20.11
C ASP A 378 13.87 18.56 -20.87
N ILE A 379 12.56 18.45 -20.98
CA ILE A 379 11.84 17.38 -21.67
C ILE A 379 10.93 18.10 -22.67
N GLY A 380 11.16 17.90 -23.95
CA GLY A 380 10.43 18.59 -25.01
C GLY A 380 9.52 17.65 -25.79
N ASP A 381 8.36 18.16 -26.21
CA ASP A 381 7.54 17.53 -27.24
C ASP A 381 8.01 18.10 -28.61
N GLU A 382 8.80 17.35 -29.35
CA GLU A 382 9.31 17.75 -30.69
C GLU A 382 8.18 17.96 -31.72
N GLN A 383 6.92 17.69 -31.37
CA GLN A 383 5.80 17.63 -32.32
C GLN A 383 4.88 18.84 -32.30
N SER A 384 5.14 19.89 -31.55
CA SER A 384 4.33 21.09 -31.63
C SER A 384 4.76 21.99 -32.81
N ILE A 385 3.98 21.94 -33.87
CA ILE A 385 4.14 22.74 -35.11
C ILE A 385 4.10 24.27 -34.87
N GLU A 386 3.70 24.71 -33.68
CA GLU A 386 3.49 26.13 -33.35
C GLU A 386 4.75 26.89 -32.88
N GLN A 387 5.87 26.22 -32.66
CA GLN A 387 7.11 26.91 -32.28
C GLN A 387 8.15 26.84 -33.40
N SER A 388 8.19 27.90 -34.19
CA SER A 388 9.09 28.09 -35.33
C SER A 388 10.57 28.38 -34.99
N LEU A 389 10.97 28.30 -33.74
CA LEU A 389 12.37 28.30 -33.31
C LEU A 389 12.91 26.88 -33.40
N SER A 390 14.10 26.70 -33.96
CA SER A 390 14.78 25.41 -33.96
C SER A 390 14.68 24.75 -32.61
N THR A 391 14.25 23.47 -32.56
CA THR A 391 14.15 22.64 -31.33
C THR A 391 15.41 22.74 -30.47
N PHE A 392 16.59 22.72 -31.10
CA PHE A 392 17.88 22.91 -30.46
C PHE A 392 17.97 24.23 -29.67
N SER A 393 17.57 25.37 -30.27
CA SER A 393 17.65 26.67 -29.59
C SER A 393 16.76 26.76 -28.33
N SER A 394 15.57 26.17 -28.37
CA SER A 394 14.67 26.15 -27.21
C SER A 394 15.20 25.28 -26.07
N HIS A 395 15.80 24.14 -26.40
CA HIS A 395 16.51 23.31 -25.41
C HIS A 395 17.69 24.07 -24.79
N MET A 396 18.53 24.72 -25.63
CA MET A 396 19.69 25.46 -25.12
C MET A 396 19.32 26.63 -24.21
N VAL A 397 18.28 27.39 -24.51
CA VAL A 397 17.79 28.46 -23.62
C VAL A 397 17.40 27.90 -22.26
N ASN A 398 16.69 26.77 -22.23
CA ASN A 398 16.30 26.13 -20.99
C ASN A 398 17.51 25.54 -20.21
N ILE A 399 18.44 24.93 -20.93
CA ILE A 399 19.67 24.37 -20.32
C ILE A 399 20.53 25.49 -19.71
N VAL A 400 20.63 26.67 -20.37
CA VAL A 400 21.31 27.84 -19.80
C VAL A 400 20.68 28.25 -18.48
N ASP A 401 19.34 28.38 -18.42
CA ASP A 401 18.62 28.72 -17.18
C ASP A 401 18.82 27.67 -16.08
N ILE A 402 18.85 26.39 -16.46
CA ILE A 402 19.16 25.27 -15.54
C ILE A 402 20.60 25.40 -15.01
N LEU A 403 21.58 25.61 -15.90
CA LEU A 403 22.96 25.74 -15.52
C LEU A 403 23.23 26.93 -14.59
N GLU A 404 22.47 28.03 -14.71
CA GLU A 404 22.59 29.17 -13.79
C GLU A 404 22.08 28.85 -12.38
N LYS A 405 21.05 28.01 -12.25
CA LYS A 405 20.30 27.78 -10.99
C LYS A 405 20.56 26.46 -10.29
N ALA A 406 21.06 25.47 -11.04
CA ALA A 406 21.30 24.14 -10.49
C ALA A 406 22.44 24.12 -9.47
N ASP A 407 22.21 23.44 -8.37
CA ASP A 407 23.12 23.24 -7.25
C ASP A 407 23.11 21.79 -6.75
N PHE A 408 23.79 21.53 -5.65
CA PHE A 408 23.86 20.20 -5.05
C PHE A 408 22.54 19.70 -4.43
N GLU A 409 21.52 20.55 -4.27
CA GLU A 409 20.17 20.21 -3.79
C GLU A 409 19.17 20.10 -4.95
N SER A 410 19.68 20.00 -6.18
CA SER A 410 18.87 19.98 -7.40
C SER A 410 18.80 18.58 -8.01
N LEU A 411 17.63 18.24 -8.56
CA LEU A 411 17.42 17.13 -9.50
C LEU A 411 17.26 17.71 -10.90
N VAL A 412 18.08 17.22 -11.83
CA VAL A 412 18.08 17.68 -13.24
C VAL A 412 17.75 16.52 -14.16
N LEU A 413 16.73 16.72 -15.01
CA LEU A 413 16.23 15.74 -15.96
C LEU A 413 16.41 16.28 -17.39
N PHE A 414 17.28 15.65 -18.16
CA PHE A 414 17.53 16.01 -19.56
C PHE A 414 17.02 14.93 -20.52
N ASP A 415 16.16 15.28 -21.43
CA ASP A 415 15.72 14.38 -22.50
C ASP A 415 16.41 14.73 -23.81
N GLU A 416 16.94 13.71 -24.50
CA GLU A 416 17.65 13.82 -25.76
C GLU A 416 18.75 14.90 -25.79
N LEU A 417 19.58 14.93 -24.73
CA LEU A 417 20.58 15.96 -24.53
C LEU A 417 21.55 16.06 -25.73
N GLY A 418 21.64 17.26 -26.30
CA GLY A 418 22.47 17.59 -27.46
C GLY A 418 21.81 17.33 -28.82
N ALA A 419 20.57 16.85 -28.89
CA ALA A 419 19.85 16.59 -30.13
C ALA A 419 19.54 17.90 -30.89
N GLY A 420 19.34 17.79 -32.23
CA GLY A 420 18.91 18.89 -33.08
C GLY A 420 20.03 19.72 -33.71
N THR A 421 21.32 19.30 -33.56
CA THR A 421 22.46 19.92 -34.21
C THR A 421 23.39 18.87 -34.85
N ASP A 422 24.57 19.27 -35.33
CA ASP A 422 25.57 18.34 -35.81
C ASP A 422 25.92 17.29 -34.72
N PRO A 423 25.94 16.00 -35.06
CA PRO A 423 26.10 14.95 -34.06
C PRO A 423 27.38 15.07 -33.22
N GLN A 424 28.52 15.53 -33.80
CA GLN A 424 29.76 15.67 -33.07
C GLN A 424 29.74 16.87 -32.13
N GLU A 425 29.17 18.00 -32.59
CA GLU A 425 28.99 19.19 -31.76
C GLU A 425 27.97 18.92 -30.64
N GLY A 426 26.87 18.24 -30.96
CA GLY A 426 25.85 17.87 -30.00
C GLY A 426 26.34 16.96 -28.89
N ALA A 427 27.16 15.94 -29.25
CA ALA A 427 27.76 15.05 -28.28
C ALA A 427 28.79 15.77 -27.39
N ALA A 428 29.63 16.66 -27.97
CA ALA A 428 30.58 17.45 -27.20
C ALA A 428 29.91 18.41 -26.23
N LEU A 429 28.85 19.09 -26.66
CA LEU A 429 28.04 19.96 -25.81
C LEU A 429 27.38 19.16 -24.69
N ALA A 430 26.78 18.00 -24.99
CA ALA A 430 26.12 17.16 -24.01
C ALA A 430 27.09 16.70 -22.90
N ILE A 431 28.31 16.28 -23.27
CA ILE A 431 29.35 15.90 -22.30
C ILE A 431 29.72 17.12 -21.42
N SER A 432 29.91 18.28 -22.02
CA SER A 432 30.28 19.50 -21.28
C SER A 432 29.19 19.98 -20.32
N ILE A 433 27.93 19.89 -20.74
CA ILE A 433 26.78 20.21 -19.90
C ILE A 433 26.67 19.26 -18.72
N LEU A 434 26.82 17.95 -18.96
CA LEU A 434 26.81 16.94 -17.90
C LEU A 434 27.97 17.16 -16.91
N ASP A 435 29.17 17.41 -17.39
CA ASP A 435 30.34 17.73 -16.54
C ASP A 435 30.05 18.95 -15.64
N GLU A 436 29.48 20.01 -16.19
CA GLU A 436 29.17 21.22 -15.42
C GLU A 436 28.12 20.95 -14.33
N VAL A 437 27.04 20.25 -14.63
CA VAL A 437 25.97 19.92 -13.66
C VAL A 437 26.49 18.93 -12.60
N CYS A 438 27.27 17.94 -13.00
CA CYS A 438 27.91 16.99 -12.08
C CYS A 438 28.86 17.68 -11.12
N ASN A 439 29.69 18.62 -11.61
CA ASN A 439 30.64 19.39 -10.81
C ASN A 439 29.92 20.27 -9.76
N ARG A 440 28.68 20.69 -10.02
CA ARG A 440 27.82 21.40 -9.05
C ARG A 440 27.20 20.46 -8.01
N GLY A 441 27.35 19.15 -8.16
CA GLY A 441 26.87 18.15 -7.23
C GLY A 441 25.39 17.82 -7.35
N ALA A 442 24.71 18.26 -8.42
CA ALA A 442 23.31 17.92 -8.70
C ALA A 442 23.13 16.43 -8.99
N ARG A 443 21.91 15.94 -8.80
CA ARG A 443 21.49 14.60 -9.25
C ARG A 443 20.95 14.70 -10.67
N VAL A 444 21.45 13.87 -11.58
CA VAL A 444 21.15 13.99 -13.00
C VAL A 444 20.62 12.68 -13.56
N VAL A 445 19.52 12.76 -14.31
CA VAL A 445 19.12 11.68 -15.21
C VAL A 445 19.01 12.26 -16.61
N ALA A 446 19.82 11.77 -17.52
CA ALA A 446 19.87 12.26 -18.90
C ALA A 446 19.60 11.12 -19.87
N THR A 447 18.86 11.40 -20.95
CA THR A 447 18.72 10.48 -22.07
C THR A 447 19.49 10.99 -23.29
N THR A 448 20.00 10.07 -24.07
CA THR A 448 20.70 10.40 -25.31
C THR A 448 20.70 9.22 -26.28
N HIS A 449 20.99 9.51 -27.53
CA HIS A 449 21.24 8.51 -28.56
C HIS A 449 22.70 8.54 -29.06
N TYR A 450 23.55 9.42 -28.51
CA TYR A 450 24.94 9.55 -28.94
C TYR A 450 25.86 8.45 -28.39
N PRO A 451 26.64 7.75 -29.25
CA PRO A 451 27.58 6.71 -28.81
C PRO A 451 28.68 7.24 -27.88
N GLU A 452 29.09 8.50 -28.04
CA GLU A 452 30.14 9.13 -27.23
C GLU A 452 29.80 9.19 -25.76
N LEU A 453 28.51 9.38 -25.43
CA LEU A 453 28.04 9.43 -24.05
C LEU A 453 28.03 8.04 -23.39
N LYS A 454 28.03 6.96 -24.18
CA LYS A 454 28.25 5.61 -23.64
C LYS A 454 29.66 5.46 -23.09
N ALA A 455 30.66 5.97 -23.82
CA ALA A 455 32.08 5.99 -23.37
C ALA A 455 32.26 6.93 -22.16
N TYR A 456 31.57 8.08 -22.15
CA TYR A 456 31.58 9.04 -21.04
C TYR A 456 31.19 8.38 -19.73
N GLY A 457 30.09 7.60 -19.71
CA GLY A 457 29.60 6.90 -18.50
C GLY A 457 30.54 5.80 -17.99
N TYR A 458 31.49 5.30 -18.80
CA TYR A 458 32.54 4.38 -18.36
C TYR A 458 33.75 5.08 -17.74
N ASN A 459 34.05 6.29 -18.20
CA ASN A 459 35.26 7.00 -17.83
C ASN A 459 35.11 7.92 -16.61
N ARG A 460 33.93 7.99 -16.04
CA ARG A 460 33.60 8.85 -14.89
C ARG A 460 33.02 8.04 -13.73
N GLU A 461 33.67 8.09 -12.56
CA GLU A 461 33.26 7.32 -11.36
C GLU A 461 31.85 7.63 -10.86
N GLN A 462 31.37 8.87 -11.07
CA GLN A 462 30.06 9.31 -10.59
C GLN A 462 28.94 9.18 -11.62
N VAL A 463 29.22 8.63 -12.79
CA VAL A 463 28.27 8.49 -13.90
C VAL A 463 28.08 7.02 -14.23
N ILE A 464 26.84 6.60 -14.34
CA ILE A 464 26.50 5.24 -14.74
C ILE A 464 25.69 5.26 -16.05
N ASN A 465 26.02 4.32 -16.93
CA ASN A 465 25.19 4.06 -18.10
C ASN A 465 23.95 3.25 -17.72
N ALA A 466 22.86 3.53 -18.39
CA ALA A 466 21.65 2.71 -18.37
C ALA A 466 21.09 2.53 -19.77
N SER A 467 20.29 1.51 -19.97
CA SER A 467 19.60 1.28 -21.24
C SER A 467 18.16 0.83 -21.00
N VAL A 468 17.33 1.04 -22.02
CA VAL A 468 16.00 0.43 -22.04
C VAL A 468 16.06 -0.84 -22.87
N GLU A 469 15.63 -1.95 -22.29
CA GLU A 469 15.64 -3.26 -22.93
C GLU A 469 14.75 -3.28 -24.17
N PHE A 470 15.24 -3.87 -25.24
CA PHE A 470 14.52 -4.05 -26.49
C PHE A 470 14.54 -5.53 -26.88
N ASP A 471 13.38 -6.14 -27.09
CA ASP A 471 13.29 -7.53 -27.54
C ASP A 471 13.43 -7.59 -29.05
N VAL A 472 14.59 -8.06 -29.48
CA VAL A 472 14.91 -8.26 -30.90
C VAL A 472 14.01 -9.33 -31.54
N ASN A 473 13.43 -10.27 -30.75
CA ASN A 473 12.58 -11.34 -31.27
C ASN A 473 11.17 -10.84 -31.60
N THR A 474 10.61 -9.97 -30.79
CA THR A 474 9.28 -9.39 -31.02
C THR A 474 9.34 -8.05 -31.74
N LEU A 475 10.53 -7.46 -31.91
CA LEU A 475 10.75 -6.09 -32.40
C LEU A 475 10.02 -5.04 -31.56
N SER A 476 9.87 -5.30 -30.27
CA SER A 476 9.12 -4.45 -29.36
C SER A 476 9.98 -4.04 -28.17
N PRO A 477 9.79 -2.82 -27.65
CA PRO A 477 10.41 -2.43 -26.39
C PRO A 477 9.77 -3.22 -25.25
N THR A 478 10.60 -3.68 -24.31
CA THR A 478 10.10 -4.28 -23.06
C THR A 478 9.83 -3.23 -21.98
N TYR A 479 10.24 -1.97 -22.21
CA TYR A 479 10.18 -0.83 -21.29
C TYR A 479 10.95 -1.02 -19.97
N LYS A 480 11.83 -2.03 -19.91
CA LYS A 480 12.62 -2.34 -18.72
C LYS A 480 13.92 -1.58 -18.73
N LEU A 481 14.24 -0.90 -17.62
CA LEU A 481 15.47 -0.15 -17.42
C LEU A 481 16.56 -1.07 -16.87
N LEU A 482 17.70 -1.12 -17.54
CA LEU A 482 18.91 -1.85 -17.14
C LEU A 482 19.99 -0.84 -16.74
N ILE A 483 20.24 -0.67 -15.46
CA ILE A 483 21.29 0.22 -14.93
C ILE A 483 22.62 -0.52 -14.97
N GLY A 484 23.70 0.17 -15.36
CA GLY A 484 25.06 -0.39 -15.50
C GLY A 484 25.38 -0.91 -16.89
N VAL A 485 24.39 -1.00 -17.79
CA VAL A 485 24.58 -1.49 -19.16
C VAL A 485 24.17 -0.41 -20.16
N PRO A 486 25.06 0.05 -21.04
CA PRO A 486 24.69 0.96 -22.11
C PRO A 486 23.87 0.24 -23.19
N GLY A 487 22.93 0.97 -23.79
CA GLY A 487 22.06 0.41 -24.84
C GLY A 487 22.80 0.05 -26.13
N ARG A 488 22.39 -1.05 -26.74
CA ARG A 488 22.86 -1.47 -28.06
C ARG A 488 22.11 -0.76 -29.18
N SER A 489 22.77 -0.60 -30.29
CA SER A 489 22.12 -0.19 -31.54
C SER A 489 21.57 -1.45 -32.23
N ASN A 490 20.24 -1.59 -32.26
CA ASN A 490 19.58 -2.75 -32.89
C ASN A 490 19.13 -2.47 -34.34
N ALA A 491 19.61 -1.36 -34.93
CA ALA A 491 19.12 -0.91 -36.25
C ALA A 491 19.32 -1.98 -37.35
N PHE A 492 20.42 -2.69 -37.36
CA PHE A 492 20.66 -3.74 -38.37
C PHE A 492 19.77 -4.96 -38.16
N GLU A 493 19.58 -5.37 -36.94
CA GLU A 493 18.70 -6.53 -36.61
C GLU A 493 17.23 -6.21 -36.94
N ILE A 494 16.80 -4.99 -36.60
CA ILE A 494 15.46 -4.49 -36.95
C ILE A 494 15.31 -4.43 -38.48
N SER A 495 16.25 -3.84 -39.18
CA SER A 495 16.21 -3.71 -40.64
C SER A 495 16.19 -5.08 -41.35
N LYS A 496 16.98 -6.03 -40.87
CA LYS A 496 16.98 -7.43 -41.39
C LYS A 496 15.61 -8.07 -41.24
N ARG A 497 14.97 -7.95 -40.10
CA ARG A 497 13.62 -8.50 -39.86
C ARG A 497 12.53 -7.80 -40.63
N LEU A 498 12.68 -6.52 -40.91
CA LEU A 498 11.77 -5.75 -41.77
C LEU A 498 11.94 -6.07 -43.26
N GLY A 499 12.90 -6.96 -43.60
CA GLY A 499 13.09 -7.47 -44.97
C GLY A 499 14.18 -6.77 -45.76
N LEU A 500 15.04 -5.95 -45.11
CA LEU A 500 16.21 -5.40 -45.77
C LEU A 500 17.23 -6.52 -46.07
N SER A 501 17.71 -6.63 -47.32
CA SER A 501 18.57 -7.72 -47.73
C SER A 501 19.91 -7.75 -46.97
N ASP A 502 20.39 -8.93 -46.63
CA ASP A 502 21.69 -9.11 -45.94
C ASP A 502 22.85 -8.41 -46.67
N ARG A 503 22.82 -8.37 -47.99
CA ARG A 503 23.79 -7.68 -48.79
C ARG A 503 23.90 -6.18 -48.51
N VAL A 504 22.76 -5.52 -48.20
CA VAL A 504 22.72 -4.08 -47.85
C VAL A 504 23.25 -3.89 -46.43
N ILE A 505 22.84 -4.78 -45.51
CA ILE A 505 23.24 -4.76 -44.12
C ILE A 505 24.73 -4.98 -43.98
N ASP A 506 25.32 -5.96 -44.69
CA ASP A 506 26.74 -6.24 -44.64
C ASP A 506 27.57 -5.07 -45.21
N ARG A 507 27.09 -4.42 -46.26
CA ARG A 507 27.71 -3.19 -46.75
C ARG A 507 27.65 -2.09 -45.73
N ALA A 508 26.53 -1.89 -45.05
CA ALA A 508 26.37 -0.88 -44.01
C ALA A 508 27.32 -1.16 -42.82
N ARG A 509 27.45 -2.41 -42.40
CA ARG A 509 28.39 -2.83 -41.35
C ARG A 509 29.84 -2.51 -41.68
N ASN A 510 30.21 -2.62 -42.95
CA ASN A 510 31.60 -2.29 -43.42
C ASN A 510 31.92 -0.79 -43.35
N HIS A 511 30.91 0.07 -43.24
CA HIS A 511 31.11 1.51 -43.03
C HIS A 511 31.26 1.90 -41.55
N ILE A 512 31.06 0.96 -40.61
CA ILE A 512 31.28 1.20 -39.18
C ILE A 512 32.70 0.81 -38.81
N SER A 513 33.34 1.63 -37.96
CA SER A 513 34.73 1.38 -37.54
C SER A 513 34.86 0.06 -36.73
N THR A 514 35.99 -0.59 -36.82
CA THR A 514 36.32 -1.86 -36.12
C THR A 514 36.27 -1.70 -34.59
N ASP A 515 36.57 -0.52 -34.07
CA ASP A 515 36.56 -0.26 -32.62
C ASP A 515 35.13 -0.11 -32.08
N THR A 516 34.22 0.48 -32.84
CA THR A 516 32.77 0.53 -32.49
C THR A 516 32.19 -0.87 -32.40
N ASN A 517 32.54 -1.78 -33.32
CA ASN A 517 32.10 -3.17 -33.31
C ASN A 517 32.60 -3.97 -32.08
N LYS A 518 33.82 -3.72 -31.60
CA LYS A 518 34.33 -4.35 -30.36
C LYS A 518 33.54 -3.89 -29.13
N ILE A 519 33.27 -2.59 -29.04
CA ILE A 519 32.46 -2.00 -27.93
C ILE A 519 31.09 -2.58 -27.94
N GLU A 520 30.39 -2.68 -29.07
CA GLU A 520 29.07 -3.25 -29.18
C GLU A 520 28.98 -4.73 -28.77
N ASN A 521 30.02 -5.54 -29.13
CA ASN A 521 30.11 -6.93 -28.69
C ASN A 521 30.35 -7.07 -27.18
N MET A 522 31.10 -6.16 -26.56
CA MET A 522 31.28 -6.13 -25.11
C MET A 522 29.99 -5.74 -24.38
N ILE A 523 29.28 -4.74 -24.90
CA ILE A 523 27.95 -4.34 -24.39
C ILE A 523 26.96 -5.51 -24.46
N ALA A 524 26.97 -6.30 -25.56
CA ALA A 524 26.12 -7.47 -25.69
C ALA A 524 26.31 -8.50 -24.57
N LYS A 525 27.56 -8.77 -24.22
CA LYS A 525 27.90 -9.72 -23.15
C LYS A 525 27.50 -9.19 -21.77
N LEU A 526 27.67 -7.89 -21.54
CA LEU A 526 27.27 -7.25 -20.30
C LEU A 526 25.74 -7.28 -20.13
N GLU A 527 24.98 -6.97 -21.19
CA GLU A 527 23.52 -7.04 -21.20
C GLU A 527 22.99 -8.45 -20.87
N GLU A 528 23.58 -9.49 -21.49
CA GLU A 528 23.24 -10.88 -21.21
C GLU A 528 23.57 -11.28 -19.76
N SER A 529 24.74 -10.86 -19.25
CA SER A 529 25.15 -11.12 -17.86
C SER A 529 24.21 -10.44 -16.86
N GLN A 530 23.87 -9.18 -17.12
CA GLN A 530 22.93 -8.42 -16.28
C GLN A 530 21.55 -9.06 -16.25
N LYS A 531 21.04 -9.47 -17.41
CA LYS A 531 19.73 -10.14 -17.53
C LYS A 531 19.70 -11.46 -16.76
N ASN A 532 20.76 -12.23 -16.80
CA ASN A 532 20.86 -13.46 -16.03
C ASN A 532 20.90 -13.17 -14.51
N ALA A 533 21.72 -12.21 -14.09
CA ALA A 533 21.80 -11.80 -12.68
C ALA A 533 20.46 -11.30 -12.13
N GLU A 534 19.71 -10.55 -12.93
CA GLU A 534 18.39 -10.05 -12.52
C GLU A 534 17.36 -11.18 -12.44
N ARG A 535 17.40 -12.14 -13.37
CA ARG A 535 16.52 -13.32 -13.29
C ARG A 535 16.79 -14.11 -12.02
N ASP A 536 18.06 -14.36 -11.72
CA ASP A 536 18.48 -15.12 -10.54
C ASP A 536 18.08 -14.37 -9.25
N TRP A 537 18.17 -13.04 -9.23
CA TRP A 537 17.73 -12.20 -8.12
C TRP A 537 16.19 -12.28 -7.93
N ASN A 538 15.40 -12.19 -9.01
CA ASN A 538 13.95 -12.29 -8.95
C ASN A 538 13.50 -13.68 -8.46
N GLU A 539 14.18 -14.76 -8.88
CA GLU A 539 13.92 -16.12 -8.40
C GLU A 539 14.26 -16.25 -6.90
N ALA A 540 15.37 -15.69 -6.46
CA ALA A 540 15.75 -15.67 -5.04
C ALA A 540 14.75 -14.89 -4.19
N GLU A 541 14.28 -13.74 -4.66
CA GLU A 541 13.28 -12.92 -3.99
C GLU A 541 11.92 -13.63 -3.89
N ALA A 542 11.50 -14.31 -4.96
CA ALA A 542 10.29 -15.12 -4.96
C ALA A 542 10.37 -16.28 -3.96
N LEU A 543 11.50 -16.96 -3.91
CA LEU A 543 11.78 -18.03 -2.93
C LEU A 543 11.78 -17.50 -1.49
N ARG A 544 12.38 -16.32 -1.25
CA ARG A 544 12.38 -15.66 0.06
C ARG A 544 10.95 -15.38 0.52
N LYS A 545 10.12 -14.76 -0.34
CA LYS A 545 8.70 -14.47 -0.04
C LYS A 545 7.89 -15.74 0.25
N GLN A 546 8.13 -16.80 -0.51
CA GLN A 546 7.48 -18.09 -0.27
C GLN A 546 7.90 -18.70 1.06
N SER A 547 9.19 -18.63 1.40
CA SER A 547 9.71 -19.09 2.70
C SER A 547 9.12 -18.32 3.87
N GLU A 548 9.03 -16.99 3.76
CA GLU A 548 8.40 -16.15 4.79
C GLU A 548 6.90 -16.47 4.97
N LYS A 549 6.19 -16.69 3.87
CA LYS A 549 4.77 -17.10 3.93
C LYS A 549 4.61 -18.44 4.63
N LEU A 550 5.44 -19.40 4.29
CA LEU A 550 5.42 -20.75 4.90
C LEU A 550 5.78 -20.67 6.39
N HIS A 551 6.74 -19.83 6.74
CA HIS A 551 7.14 -19.62 8.15
C HIS A 551 5.99 -19.02 8.98
N ARG A 552 5.28 -18.02 8.47
CA ARG A 552 4.09 -17.45 9.14
C ARG A 552 2.97 -18.49 9.31
N GLU A 553 2.75 -19.31 8.28
CA GLU A 553 1.73 -20.37 8.32
C GLU A 553 2.11 -21.42 9.37
N LEU A 554 3.38 -21.82 9.42
CA LEU A 554 3.88 -22.76 10.41
C LEU A 554 3.76 -22.19 11.85
N GLN A 555 4.09 -20.92 12.05
CA GLN A 555 3.90 -20.26 13.34
C GLN A 555 2.43 -20.27 13.77
N ARG A 556 1.51 -20.00 12.85
CA ARG A 556 0.07 -20.05 13.12
C ARG A 556 -0.36 -21.46 13.56
N GLN A 557 0.06 -22.49 12.82
CA GLN A 557 -0.25 -23.89 13.15
C GLN A 557 0.33 -24.31 14.53
N ILE A 558 1.51 -23.80 14.88
CA ILE A 558 2.10 -24.06 16.19
C ILE A 558 1.26 -23.44 17.32
N VAL A 559 0.77 -22.21 17.11
CA VAL A 559 -0.11 -21.54 18.09
C VAL A 559 -1.42 -22.32 18.25
N GLU A 560 -2.10 -22.62 17.15
CA GLU A 560 -3.35 -23.41 17.13
C GLU A 560 -3.17 -24.78 17.80
N PHE A 561 -2.07 -25.49 17.50
CA PHE A 561 -1.76 -26.77 18.12
C PHE A 561 -1.53 -26.66 19.64
N ASN A 562 -0.84 -25.60 20.08
CA ASN A 562 -0.62 -25.39 21.50
C ASN A 562 -1.93 -25.06 22.25
N GLU A 563 -2.80 -24.26 21.66
CA GLU A 563 -4.13 -23.96 22.21
C GLU A 563 -4.99 -25.23 22.33
N GLU A 564 -5.08 -26.03 21.28
CA GLU A 564 -5.80 -27.31 21.31
C GLU A 564 -5.21 -28.29 22.34
N ARG A 565 -3.89 -28.33 22.45
CA ARG A 565 -3.23 -29.17 23.44
C ARG A 565 -3.59 -28.75 24.88
N ASP A 566 -3.56 -27.44 25.12
CA ASP A 566 -3.82 -26.90 26.46
C ASP A 566 -5.30 -27.06 26.83
N GLU A 567 -6.24 -26.90 25.89
CA GLU A 567 -7.66 -27.22 26.09
C GLU A 567 -7.88 -28.71 26.42
N ARG A 568 -7.22 -29.60 25.68
CA ARG A 568 -7.30 -31.05 25.95
C ARG A 568 -6.73 -31.43 27.33
N LEU A 569 -5.62 -30.80 27.72
CA LEU A 569 -5.02 -31.01 29.05
C LEU A 569 -5.97 -30.54 30.16
N LEU A 570 -6.58 -29.36 29.98
CA LEU A 570 -7.54 -28.81 30.96
C LEU A 570 -8.78 -29.69 31.09
N LYS A 571 -9.27 -30.25 29.96
CA LYS A 571 -10.39 -31.20 29.96
C LYS A 571 -10.05 -32.50 30.69
N VAL A 572 -8.88 -33.09 30.43
CA VAL A 572 -8.43 -34.31 31.10
C VAL A 572 -8.19 -34.07 32.60
N GLN A 573 -7.67 -32.90 32.97
CA GLN A 573 -7.48 -32.54 34.37
C GLN A 573 -8.85 -32.44 35.10
N LYS A 574 -9.85 -31.76 34.47
CA LYS A 574 -11.19 -31.66 35.02
C LYS A 574 -11.90 -33.00 35.18
N GLU A 575 -11.79 -33.88 34.18
CA GLU A 575 -12.32 -35.25 34.24
C GLU A 575 -11.58 -36.07 35.33
N GLY A 576 -10.29 -35.81 35.56
CA GLY A 576 -9.52 -36.42 36.62
C GLY A 576 -10.00 -35.96 38.00
N GLU A 577 -10.21 -34.65 38.19
CA GLU A 577 -10.72 -34.10 39.46
C GLU A 577 -12.13 -34.61 39.79
N GLU A 578 -13.03 -34.66 38.78
CA GLU A 578 -14.39 -35.21 38.98
C GLU A 578 -14.36 -36.69 39.42
N LYS A 579 -13.50 -37.50 38.81
CA LYS A 579 -13.33 -38.92 39.23
C LYS A 579 -12.77 -39.08 40.63
N VAL A 580 -11.80 -38.25 41.03
CA VAL A 580 -11.23 -38.25 42.35
C VAL A 580 -12.28 -37.81 43.41
N GLU A 581 -13.10 -36.80 43.08
CA GLU A 581 -14.17 -36.32 43.94
C GLU A 581 -15.27 -37.38 44.12
N ALA A 582 -15.63 -38.11 43.03
CA ALA A 582 -16.60 -39.19 43.07
C ALA A 582 -16.07 -40.36 43.97
N ALA A 583 -14.80 -40.78 43.79
CA ALA A 583 -14.17 -41.81 44.60
C ALA A 583 -14.08 -41.43 46.09
N LYS A 584 -13.82 -40.13 46.37
CA LYS A 584 -13.79 -39.59 47.72
C LYS A 584 -15.16 -39.63 48.40
N LYS A 585 -16.23 -39.27 47.70
CA LYS A 585 -17.60 -39.39 48.19
C LYS A 585 -18.02 -40.83 48.49
N GLU A 586 -17.64 -41.76 47.63
CA GLU A 586 -17.94 -43.17 47.80
C GLU A 586 -17.17 -43.75 49.00
N ALA A 587 -15.91 -43.40 49.17
CA ALA A 587 -15.09 -43.77 50.34
C ALA A 587 -15.68 -43.19 51.66
N GLU A 588 -16.14 -41.91 51.63
CA GLU A 588 -16.82 -41.30 52.78
C GLU A 588 -18.14 -42.01 53.15
N GLY A 589 -18.90 -42.43 52.13
CA GLY A 589 -20.13 -43.24 52.32
C GLY A 589 -19.82 -44.57 53.00
N ILE A 590 -18.83 -45.31 52.52
CA ILE A 590 -18.40 -46.59 53.16
C ILE A 590 -17.90 -46.40 54.60
N ILE A 591 -17.14 -45.33 54.86
CA ILE A 591 -16.71 -44.96 56.21
C ILE A 591 -17.89 -44.65 57.13
N GLN A 592 -18.94 -43.96 56.64
CA GLN A 592 -20.14 -43.68 57.38
C GLN A 592 -20.91 -44.98 57.72
N GLU A 593 -21.09 -45.87 56.75
CA GLU A 593 -21.71 -47.18 56.97
C GLU A 593 -20.95 -47.98 58.02
N LEU A 594 -19.64 -48.05 57.96
CA LEU A 594 -18.78 -48.73 58.99
C LEU A 594 -18.91 -48.08 60.36
N ARG A 595 -19.02 -46.74 60.43
CA ARG A 595 -19.27 -46.00 61.68
C ARG A 595 -20.65 -46.29 62.31
N GLN A 596 -21.71 -46.43 61.46
CA GLN A 596 -23.02 -46.83 61.92
C GLN A 596 -23.11 -48.26 62.43
N LEU A 597 -22.47 -49.22 61.74
CA LEU A 597 -22.30 -50.61 62.18
C LEU A 597 -21.60 -50.69 63.50
N ARG A 598 -20.58 -49.89 63.76
CA ARG A 598 -19.85 -49.81 65.03
C ARG A 598 -20.69 -49.18 66.13
N LYS A 599 -21.59 -48.24 65.87
CA LYS A 599 -22.48 -47.60 66.85
C LYS A 599 -23.64 -48.50 67.29
N ALA A 600 -24.05 -49.45 66.42
CA ALA A 600 -25.17 -50.33 66.70
C ALA A 600 -24.93 -51.47 67.74
N GLN A 601 -23.73 -51.51 68.41
CA GLN A 601 -23.39 -52.45 69.47
C GLN A 601 -23.79 -53.90 69.22
N LEU A 602 -23.74 -54.37 68.01
CA LEU A 602 -23.87 -55.81 67.73
C LEU A 602 -22.46 -56.43 67.67
N ALA A 603 -22.09 -57.08 68.75
CA ALA A 603 -20.86 -57.87 68.82
C ALA A 603 -20.97 -59.07 67.89
N ASN A 604 -20.72 -58.91 66.69
CA ASN A 604 -20.28 -59.90 65.68
C ASN A 604 -20.47 -59.24 64.29
N VAL A 605 -19.53 -58.37 63.92
CA VAL A 605 -19.33 -58.04 62.53
C VAL A 605 -18.71 -59.31 61.89
N LYS A 606 -19.50 -59.94 61.00
CA LYS A 606 -18.99 -61.14 60.29
C LYS A 606 -17.88 -60.73 59.38
N ASP A 607 -16.80 -61.50 59.36
CA ASP A 607 -15.60 -61.21 58.48
C ASP A 607 -15.89 -60.92 57.05
N HIS A 608 -17.02 -61.45 56.53
CA HIS A 608 -17.47 -61.17 55.14
C HIS A 608 -17.96 -59.72 54.90
N GLU A 609 -18.51 -59.03 55.92
CA GLU A 609 -18.96 -57.63 55.78
C GLU A 609 -17.78 -56.65 55.77
N LEU A 610 -16.69 -57.00 56.52
CA LEU A 610 -15.44 -56.29 56.47
C LEU A 610 -14.70 -56.50 55.13
N ILE A 611 -14.75 -57.75 54.62
CA ILE A 611 -14.17 -58.07 53.28
C ILE A 611 -14.95 -57.37 52.16
N GLU A 612 -16.31 -57.28 52.24
CA GLU A 612 -17.12 -56.62 51.28
C GLU A 612 -16.92 -55.11 51.33
N ALA A 613 -16.81 -54.44 52.45
CA ALA A 613 -16.47 -53.05 52.61
C ALA A 613 -15.05 -52.74 52.14
N LYS A 614 -14.10 -53.64 52.32
CA LYS A 614 -12.73 -53.54 51.81
C LYS A 614 -12.69 -53.70 50.29
N SER A 615 -13.47 -54.63 49.72
CA SER A 615 -13.60 -54.80 48.28
C SER A 615 -14.26 -53.59 47.59
N ARG A 616 -15.27 -52.98 48.23
CA ARG A 616 -15.90 -51.72 47.74
C ARG A 616 -14.94 -50.53 47.82
N LEU A 617 -14.12 -50.43 48.86
CA LEU A 617 -13.07 -49.41 48.99
C LEU A 617 -11.94 -49.60 47.98
N GLU A 618 -11.58 -50.82 47.68
CA GLU A 618 -10.61 -51.16 46.64
C GLU A 618 -11.19 -50.90 45.22
N GLY A 619 -12.49 -51.09 45.01
CA GLY A 619 -13.18 -50.78 43.74
C GLY A 619 -13.46 -49.28 43.52
N ALA A 620 -13.52 -48.48 44.61
CA ALA A 620 -13.70 -47.04 44.53
C ALA A 620 -12.39 -46.27 44.17
N ALA A 621 -11.25 -46.95 44.19
CA ALA A 621 -9.98 -46.37 43.76
C ALA A 621 -10.03 -46.20 42.22
N PRO A 622 -9.84 -44.99 41.68
CA PRO A 622 -9.81 -44.80 40.23
C PRO A 622 -8.70 -45.66 39.63
N GLU A 623 -9.03 -46.47 38.62
CA GLU A 623 -8.04 -47.19 37.83
C GLU A 623 -7.10 -46.16 37.16
N LEU A 624 -6.02 -45.87 37.82
CA LEU A 624 -4.89 -45.20 37.19
C LEU A 624 -4.36 -46.13 36.13
N VAL A 625 -4.62 -45.81 34.87
CA VAL A 625 -3.98 -46.44 33.73
C VAL A 625 -2.50 -46.37 33.99
N LYS A 626 -1.91 -47.48 34.38
CA LYS A 626 -0.46 -47.63 34.59
C LYS A 626 0.17 -47.29 33.23
N LYS A 627 0.73 -46.08 33.10
CA LYS A 627 1.72 -45.85 32.06
C LYS A 627 2.69 -47.03 32.14
N GLN A 628 2.76 -47.81 31.06
CA GLN A 628 3.85 -48.77 30.91
C GLN A 628 5.13 -47.96 31.07
N LYS A 629 5.75 -48.12 32.22
CA LYS A 629 7.14 -47.71 32.43
C LYS A 629 7.94 -48.55 31.43
N VAL A 630 8.31 -47.95 30.33
CA VAL A 630 9.45 -48.41 29.57
C VAL A 630 10.60 -48.40 30.57
N ASN A 631 10.99 -49.58 31.04
CA ASN A 631 12.17 -49.75 31.87
C ASN A 631 13.38 -49.38 31.00
N VAL A 632 13.75 -48.13 31.05
CA VAL A 632 15.09 -47.71 30.63
C VAL A 632 16.02 -48.16 31.78
N LYS A 633 16.69 -49.27 31.59
CA LYS A 633 17.82 -49.63 32.43
C LYS A 633 18.87 -48.53 32.31
N ASN A 634 18.93 -47.65 33.29
CA ASN A 634 20.07 -46.77 33.52
C ASN A 634 21.28 -47.62 33.87
N THR A 635 22.10 -47.92 32.88
CA THR A 635 23.47 -48.41 33.09
C THR A 635 24.35 -47.77 32.01
N ALA A 636 24.69 -46.50 32.21
CA ALA A 636 25.91 -45.93 31.64
C ALA A 636 26.39 -44.79 32.56
N PRO A 637 27.69 -44.63 32.76
CA PRO A 637 28.26 -43.61 33.65
C PRO A 637 27.92 -42.22 33.10
N LYS A 638 27.63 -41.25 33.99
CA LYS A 638 27.42 -39.84 33.67
C LYS A 638 28.66 -39.28 32.97
N GLN A 639 28.69 -39.35 31.66
CA GLN A 639 29.65 -38.62 30.86
C GLN A 639 29.16 -37.17 30.77
N GLN A 640 30.02 -36.22 31.10
CA GLN A 640 29.73 -34.79 30.94
C GLN A 640 29.56 -34.47 29.47
N LEU A 641 28.37 -33.96 29.07
CA LEU A 641 28.07 -33.51 27.76
C LEU A 641 28.96 -32.30 27.39
N GLN A 642 29.49 -32.30 26.20
CA GLN A 642 30.35 -31.21 25.65
C GLN A 642 29.76 -30.64 24.37
N ALA A 643 30.08 -29.36 24.10
CA ALA A 643 29.70 -28.77 22.83
C ALA A 643 30.34 -29.55 21.66
N GLY A 644 29.53 -29.90 20.65
CA GLY A 644 29.94 -30.75 19.55
C GLY A 644 29.46 -32.19 19.61
N ASP A 645 28.96 -32.68 20.77
CA ASP A 645 28.44 -34.04 20.92
C ASP A 645 27.12 -34.23 20.15
N GLU A 646 26.95 -35.43 19.58
CA GLU A 646 25.67 -35.82 18.98
C GLU A 646 24.74 -36.39 20.06
N VAL A 647 23.52 -35.87 20.10
CA VAL A 647 22.49 -36.31 21.04
C VAL A 647 21.19 -36.60 20.28
N LYS A 648 20.43 -37.55 20.79
CA LYS A 648 19.05 -37.79 20.35
C LYS A 648 18.12 -37.02 21.27
N VAL A 649 17.38 -36.09 20.68
CA VAL A 649 16.37 -35.33 21.42
C VAL A 649 15.11 -36.17 21.55
N LEU A 650 14.82 -36.60 22.78
CA LEU A 650 13.76 -37.59 23.09
C LEU A 650 12.36 -37.02 22.76
N THR A 651 12.18 -35.71 22.87
CA THR A 651 10.91 -35.05 22.54
C THR A 651 10.53 -35.11 21.06
N PHE A 652 11.52 -35.20 20.18
CA PHE A 652 11.29 -35.21 18.71
C PHE A 652 11.79 -36.51 18.06
N GLY A 653 12.48 -37.37 18.79
CA GLY A 653 13.04 -38.60 18.28
C GLY A 653 14.17 -38.41 17.24
N GLN A 654 14.65 -37.19 17.02
CA GLN A 654 15.64 -36.81 16.01
C GLN A 654 17.04 -36.61 16.64
N LYS A 655 18.07 -36.80 15.79
CA LYS A 655 19.45 -36.52 16.15
C LYS A 655 19.76 -35.05 16.01
N GLY A 656 20.48 -34.50 16.96
CA GLY A 656 20.96 -33.13 16.96
C GLY A 656 22.36 -33.01 17.52
N GLN A 657 23.05 -31.91 17.26
CA GLN A 657 24.39 -31.62 17.76
C GLN A 657 24.32 -30.53 18.82
N LEU A 658 25.01 -30.72 19.94
CA LEU A 658 25.12 -29.74 21.00
C LEU A 658 26.00 -28.57 20.54
N LEU A 659 25.50 -27.35 20.65
CA LEU A 659 26.23 -26.13 20.24
C LEU A 659 26.89 -25.48 21.49
N GLU A 660 26.09 -25.06 22.43
CA GLU A 660 26.57 -24.37 23.65
C GLU A 660 25.64 -24.63 24.83
N LYS A 661 26.15 -24.53 26.04
CA LYS A 661 25.39 -24.66 27.27
C LYS A 661 24.75 -23.32 27.60
N VAL A 662 23.42 -23.28 27.65
CA VAL A 662 22.65 -22.03 27.86
C VAL A 662 22.42 -21.80 29.35
N SER A 663 22.21 -22.88 30.15
CA SER A 663 22.08 -22.84 31.62
C SER A 663 22.55 -24.16 32.22
N ASP A 664 22.55 -24.30 33.56
CA ASP A 664 23.01 -25.50 34.23
C ASP A 664 22.24 -26.77 33.83
N THR A 665 21.04 -26.62 33.28
CA THR A 665 20.15 -27.73 32.91
C THR A 665 19.71 -27.72 31.46
N GLU A 666 20.13 -26.73 30.63
CA GLU A 666 19.66 -26.54 29.24
C GLU A 666 20.83 -26.34 28.29
N TRP A 667 20.72 -26.98 27.13
CA TRP A 667 21.66 -26.87 26.01
C TRP A 667 20.98 -26.33 24.74
N SER A 668 21.70 -25.57 23.95
CA SER A 668 21.33 -25.22 22.58
C SER A 668 21.70 -26.38 21.68
N VAL A 669 20.71 -26.98 21.02
CA VAL A 669 20.87 -28.16 20.15
C VAL A 669 20.47 -27.79 18.73
N GLN A 670 21.30 -28.15 17.78
CA GLN A 670 21.00 -28.01 16.36
C GLN A 670 20.47 -29.32 15.82
N ILE A 671 19.23 -29.31 15.32
CA ILE A 671 18.57 -30.43 14.65
C ILE A 671 18.32 -30.02 13.19
N GLY A 672 19.15 -30.52 12.29
CA GLY A 672 19.16 -30.06 10.89
C GLY A 672 19.52 -28.58 10.78
N ILE A 673 18.62 -27.75 10.27
CA ILE A 673 18.81 -26.28 10.15
C ILE A 673 18.25 -25.49 11.34
N LEU A 674 17.57 -26.15 12.30
CA LEU A 674 16.91 -25.50 13.44
C LEU A 674 17.79 -25.55 14.69
N LYS A 675 17.93 -24.42 15.39
CA LYS A 675 18.55 -24.31 16.70
C LYS A 675 17.47 -24.18 17.77
N MET A 676 17.49 -25.02 18.80
CA MET A 676 16.52 -24.97 19.88
C MET A 676 17.15 -25.28 21.24
N LYS A 677 16.53 -24.75 22.30
CA LYS A 677 16.94 -25.04 23.69
C LYS A 677 16.27 -26.31 24.16
N VAL A 678 17.03 -27.27 24.63
CA VAL A 678 16.55 -28.57 25.12
C VAL A 678 17.14 -28.84 26.51
N LYS A 679 16.31 -29.34 27.41
CA LYS A 679 16.77 -29.73 28.75
C LYS A 679 17.61 -31.01 28.69
N GLU A 680 18.66 -31.09 29.46
CA GLU A 680 19.57 -32.23 29.55
C GLU A 680 18.84 -33.57 29.84
N SER A 681 17.72 -33.51 30.59
CA SER A 681 16.85 -34.66 30.87
C SER A 681 16.12 -35.23 29.63
N ASN A 682 16.02 -34.45 28.57
CA ASN A 682 15.30 -34.81 27.34
C ASN A 682 16.26 -35.16 26.19
N MET A 683 17.52 -35.44 26.50
CA MET A 683 18.54 -35.81 25.54
C MET A 683 19.20 -37.15 25.91
N GLU A 684 19.48 -37.94 24.90
CA GLU A 684 20.20 -39.21 25.01
C GLU A 684 21.50 -39.11 24.21
N TYR A 685 22.64 -39.40 24.85
CA TYR A 685 23.94 -39.32 24.18
C TYR A 685 24.10 -40.45 23.16
N ILE A 686 24.54 -40.12 21.95
CA ILE A 686 24.84 -41.09 20.89
C ILE A 686 26.37 -41.28 20.87
N ASN A 687 26.82 -42.46 21.25
CA ASN A 687 28.27 -42.75 21.27
C ASN A 687 28.78 -42.94 19.85
N THR A 688 29.36 -41.91 19.26
CA THR A 688 30.13 -41.98 18.00
C THR A 688 31.61 -42.13 18.35
N PRO A 689 32.36 -43.03 17.73
CA PRO A 689 33.79 -43.21 18.05
C PRO A 689 34.54 -41.93 17.68
N LYS A 690 35.22 -41.33 18.67
CA LYS A 690 36.02 -40.13 18.50
C LYS A 690 37.15 -40.34 17.48
N GLN A 691 37.08 -39.61 16.37
CA GLN A 691 38.27 -39.29 15.58
C GLN A 691 39.10 -38.27 16.34
N THR A 692 40.36 -38.62 16.60
CA THR A 692 41.32 -37.79 17.32
C THR A 692 41.65 -36.49 16.53
N GLU A 693 41.23 -35.35 17.08
CA GLU A 693 41.60 -34.03 16.61
C GLU A 693 43.06 -33.73 16.91
N LYS A 694 43.81 -33.37 15.88
CA LYS A 694 45.12 -32.68 16.03
C LYS A 694 44.83 -31.18 16.20
N LYS A 695 45.36 -30.63 17.31
CA LYS A 695 45.29 -29.21 17.66
C LYS A 695 45.78 -28.31 16.54
N ALA A 696 44.95 -27.36 16.14
CA ALA A 696 45.33 -26.27 15.26
C ALA A 696 45.99 -25.13 16.04
N VAL A 697 47.11 -24.64 15.49
CA VAL A 697 47.83 -23.46 15.98
C VAL A 697 47.41 -22.27 15.16
N ALA A 698 47.02 -21.18 15.83
CA ALA A 698 46.94 -19.77 15.41
C ALA A 698 45.97 -19.37 14.25
N THR A 699 44.96 -18.64 14.66
CA THR A 699 44.01 -17.90 13.80
C THR A 699 44.65 -16.61 13.25
N VAL A 700 44.75 -16.47 11.94
CA VAL A 700 44.89 -15.17 11.28
C VAL A 700 43.57 -14.83 10.61
N LYS A 701 42.96 -13.69 10.97
CA LYS A 701 41.77 -13.13 10.33
C LYS A 701 42.10 -12.69 8.89
N GLY A 702 41.48 -13.31 7.92
CA GLY A 702 41.55 -12.89 6.52
C GLY A 702 40.32 -13.32 5.77
N ARG A 703 39.65 -12.38 5.17
CA ARG A 703 38.59 -12.35 4.14
C ARG A 703 37.93 -13.68 3.76
N ASP A 704 36.60 -13.72 3.88
CA ASP A 704 35.74 -14.82 3.46
C ASP A 704 35.86 -15.12 1.96
N TYR A 705 36.64 -16.15 1.62
CA TYR A 705 36.64 -16.78 0.31
C TYR A 705 35.75 -18.02 0.38
N HIS A 706 34.51 -17.93 -0.14
CA HIS A 706 33.69 -19.11 -0.38
C HIS A 706 34.15 -19.84 -1.63
N VAL A 707 34.96 -20.88 -1.46
CA VAL A 707 35.31 -21.83 -2.54
C VAL A 707 34.31 -22.99 -2.48
N SER A 708 33.71 -23.37 -3.62
CA SER A 708 32.82 -24.53 -3.69
C SER A 708 33.61 -25.81 -3.41
N LEU A 709 32.98 -26.79 -2.72
CA LEU A 709 33.55 -28.12 -2.46
C LEU A 709 33.62 -28.99 -3.72
N GLU A 710 32.97 -28.60 -4.80
CA GLU A 710 32.93 -29.31 -6.06
C GLU A 710 33.27 -28.37 -7.23
N LEU A 711 34.14 -28.85 -8.14
CA LEU A 711 34.45 -28.18 -9.40
C LEU A 711 33.85 -28.97 -10.55
N ASP A 712 32.92 -28.38 -11.29
CA ASP A 712 32.32 -28.99 -12.47
C ASP A 712 33.02 -28.56 -13.75
N LEU A 713 33.53 -29.54 -14.47
CA LEU A 713 34.27 -29.38 -15.72
C LEU A 713 33.56 -30.01 -16.93
N ARG A 714 32.30 -30.46 -16.76
CA ARG A 714 31.59 -31.11 -17.85
C ARG A 714 31.32 -30.14 -18.99
N GLY A 715 31.63 -30.58 -20.21
CA GLY A 715 31.47 -29.77 -21.42
C GLY A 715 32.59 -28.77 -21.72
N GLU A 716 33.63 -28.70 -20.87
CA GLU A 716 34.74 -27.81 -21.10
C GLU A 716 35.83 -28.39 -22.04
N ARG A 717 36.53 -27.51 -22.72
CA ARG A 717 37.70 -27.90 -23.48
C ARG A 717 38.88 -28.15 -22.54
N PHE A 718 39.71 -29.13 -22.89
CA PHE A 718 40.82 -29.61 -22.07
C PHE A 718 41.71 -28.49 -21.52
N GLU A 719 42.11 -27.54 -22.38
CA GLU A 719 43.04 -26.45 -22.01
C GLU A 719 42.41 -25.51 -20.93
N ASN A 720 41.12 -25.15 -21.07
CA ASN A 720 40.40 -24.30 -20.12
C ASN A 720 40.17 -25.02 -18.81
N ALA A 721 39.80 -26.30 -18.87
CA ALA A 721 39.57 -27.12 -17.70
C ALA A 721 40.80 -27.24 -16.82
N MET A 722 42.00 -27.41 -17.42
CA MET A 722 43.24 -27.52 -16.65
C MET A 722 43.62 -26.26 -15.90
N VAL A 723 43.43 -25.06 -16.50
CA VAL A 723 43.64 -23.76 -15.82
C VAL A 723 42.68 -23.61 -14.62
N ARG A 724 41.43 -24.06 -14.77
CA ARG A 724 40.44 -24.03 -13.68
C ARG A 724 40.78 -24.98 -12.55
N VAL A 725 41.26 -26.17 -12.86
CA VAL A 725 41.69 -27.16 -11.88
C VAL A 725 42.86 -26.62 -11.05
N GLU A 726 43.87 -26.00 -11.70
CA GLU A 726 45.01 -25.39 -11.02
C GLU A 726 44.55 -24.32 -10.03
N LYS A 727 43.80 -23.33 -10.50
CA LYS A 727 43.27 -22.25 -9.65
C LYS A 727 42.40 -22.78 -8.51
N TYR A 728 41.51 -23.74 -8.78
CA TYR A 728 40.61 -24.31 -7.81
C TYR A 728 41.33 -25.04 -6.69
N LEU A 729 42.40 -25.81 -7.00
CA LEU A 729 43.17 -26.49 -5.98
C LEU A 729 43.96 -25.52 -5.11
N ASP A 730 44.49 -24.42 -5.66
CA ASP A 730 45.14 -23.36 -4.90
C ASP A 730 44.12 -22.66 -3.96
N ASP A 731 42.97 -22.29 -4.48
CA ASP A 731 41.87 -21.64 -3.71
C ASP A 731 41.34 -22.58 -2.59
N ALA A 732 41.17 -23.87 -2.90
CA ALA A 732 40.73 -24.87 -1.95
C ALA A 732 41.75 -25.14 -0.82
N GLN A 733 43.07 -25.09 -1.17
CA GLN A 733 44.16 -25.22 -0.20
C GLN A 733 44.26 -23.99 0.69
N LEU A 734 44.07 -22.77 0.14
CA LEU A 734 44.00 -21.52 0.91
C LEU A 734 42.75 -21.52 1.86
N ALA A 735 41.63 -22.09 1.43
CA ALA A 735 40.45 -22.30 2.25
C ALA A 735 40.58 -23.43 3.27
N SER A 736 41.74 -24.14 3.30
CA SER A 736 42.01 -25.27 4.20
C SER A 736 41.02 -26.43 4.10
N TYR A 737 40.52 -26.71 2.90
CA TYR A 737 39.65 -27.84 2.68
C TYR A 737 40.43 -29.17 2.74
N PRO A 738 40.00 -30.15 3.56
CA PRO A 738 40.68 -31.43 3.61
C PRO A 738 40.39 -32.29 2.39
N ARG A 739 39.26 -32.06 1.70
CA ARG A 739 38.82 -32.87 0.56
C ARG A 739 37.96 -32.04 -0.37
N VAL A 740 38.13 -32.22 -1.69
CA VAL A 740 37.31 -31.59 -2.74
C VAL A 740 36.99 -32.60 -3.85
N SER A 741 35.94 -32.33 -4.64
CA SER A 741 35.50 -33.17 -5.74
C SER A 741 35.64 -32.44 -7.09
N ILE A 742 36.21 -33.12 -8.10
CA ILE A 742 36.33 -32.59 -9.48
C ILE A 742 35.45 -33.47 -10.39
N ILE A 743 34.42 -32.87 -10.97
CA ILE A 743 33.41 -33.54 -11.81
C ILE A 743 33.82 -33.29 -13.28
N HIS A 744 34.36 -34.33 -13.95
CA HIS A 744 34.78 -34.25 -15.35
C HIS A 744 33.89 -35.03 -16.31
N GLY A 745 32.90 -35.76 -15.78
CA GLY A 745 31.98 -36.58 -16.56
C GLY A 745 32.58 -37.89 -17.06
N LYS A 746 31.71 -38.70 -17.73
CA LYS A 746 32.10 -40.05 -18.25
C LYS A 746 32.45 -40.04 -19.72
N GLY A 747 32.52 -38.91 -20.43
CA GLY A 747 32.75 -38.80 -21.90
C GLY A 747 33.98 -39.58 -22.42
N THR A 748 34.68 -39.02 -23.36
CA THR A 748 35.86 -39.69 -24.02
C THR A 748 37.05 -40.01 -23.07
N GLY A 749 36.97 -39.56 -21.83
CA GLY A 749 38.02 -39.77 -20.81
C GLY A 749 39.21 -38.80 -20.88
N ALA A 750 39.29 -37.92 -21.85
CA ALA A 750 40.39 -36.99 -22.01
C ALA A 750 40.55 -36.04 -20.82
N LEU A 751 39.45 -35.42 -20.35
CA LEU A 751 39.46 -34.56 -19.16
C LEU A 751 39.83 -35.33 -17.89
N ARG A 752 39.29 -36.54 -17.72
CA ARG A 752 39.63 -37.42 -16.60
C ARG A 752 41.12 -37.71 -16.54
N GLN A 753 41.69 -38.13 -17.65
CA GLN A 753 43.11 -38.45 -17.74
C GLN A 753 43.97 -37.22 -17.44
N GLY A 754 43.65 -36.07 -18.02
CA GLY A 754 44.38 -34.81 -17.78
C GLY A 754 44.32 -34.36 -16.33
N VAL A 755 43.12 -34.39 -15.70
CA VAL A 755 42.96 -34.07 -14.28
C VAL A 755 43.83 -34.99 -13.42
N GLN A 756 43.80 -36.31 -13.65
CA GLN A 756 44.59 -37.26 -12.86
C GLN A 756 46.12 -37.07 -13.07
N ASP A 757 46.57 -36.82 -14.29
CA ASP A 757 47.99 -36.59 -14.59
C ASP A 757 48.48 -35.26 -13.99
N TYR A 758 47.63 -34.26 -13.87
CA TYR A 758 47.87 -33.01 -13.15
C TYR A 758 47.97 -33.22 -11.64
N LEU A 759 46.97 -33.92 -11.05
CA LEU A 759 46.92 -34.21 -9.62
C LEU A 759 48.12 -35.01 -9.11
N LYS A 760 48.69 -35.94 -9.92
CA LYS A 760 49.94 -36.68 -9.59
C LYS A 760 51.15 -35.77 -9.39
N LYS A 761 51.17 -34.62 -10.07
CA LYS A 761 52.29 -33.68 -10.06
C LYS A 761 52.12 -32.51 -9.08
N HIS A 762 50.86 -32.29 -8.60
CA HIS A 762 50.54 -31.14 -7.77
C HIS A 762 51.00 -31.33 -6.31
N ARG A 763 51.80 -30.39 -5.78
CA ARG A 763 52.41 -30.49 -4.44
C ARG A 763 51.44 -30.46 -3.28
N GLY A 764 50.25 -29.84 -3.45
CA GLY A 764 49.20 -29.69 -2.45
C GLY A 764 48.30 -30.90 -2.33
N VAL A 765 48.36 -31.87 -3.24
CA VAL A 765 47.53 -33.07 -3.24
C VAL A 765 48.18 -34.18 -2.39
N LYS A 766 47.42 -34.74 -1.50
CA LYS A 766 47.86 -35.89 -0.66
C LYS A 766 47.55 -37.22 -1.34
N SER A 767 46.29 -37.38 -1.79
CA SER A 767 45.83 -38.55 -2.52
C SER A 767 44.60 -38.19 -3.39
N PHE A 768 44.30 -39.01 -4.37
CA PHE A 768 43.06 -38.89 -5.14
C PHE A 768 42.52 -40.28 -5.49
N ARG A 769 41.19 -40.37 -5.61
CA ARG A 769 40.50 -41.59 -6.00
C ARG A 769 39.31 -41.28 -6.90
N TYR A 770 38.73 -42.28 -7.53
CA TYR A 770 37.41 -42.15 -8.16
C TYR A 770 36.33 -41.98 -7.10
N GLY A 771 35.26 -41.30 -7.46
CA GLY A 771 34.07 -41.23 -6.62
C GLY A 771 33.43 -42.62 -6.44
N ASP A 772 32.81 -42.86 -5.28
CA ASP A 772 32.04 -44.08 -5.04
C ASP A 772 30.65 -44.02 -5.74
N MET A 773 29.84 -45.06 -5.67
CA MET A 773 28.54 -45.11 -6.36
C MET A 773 27.59 -43.95 -5.99
N GLY A 774 27.71 -43.38 -4.80
CA GLY A 774 26.98 -42.18 -4.34
C GLY A 774 27.64 -40.85 -4.65
N GLU A 775 28.91 -40.83 -5.07
CA GLU A 775 29.72 -39.63 -5.36
C GLU A 775 29.92 -39.37 -6.86
N GLY A 776 29.21 -40.03 -7.76
CA GLY A 776 29.27 -39.86 -9.20
C GLY A 776 30.18 -40.87 -9.95
N GLY A 777 30.79 -41.84 -9.26
CA GLY A 777 31.55 -42.95 -9.81
C GLY A 777 32.73 -42.50 -10.68
N LEU A 778 32.95 -43.15 -11.84
CA LEU A 778 34.02 -42.84 -12.77
C LEU A 778 33.95 -41.46 -13.44
N GLY A 779 32.90 -40.69 -13.19
CA GLY A 779 32.73 -39.31 -13.71
C GLY A 779 33.26 -38.22 -12.76
N VAL A 780 33.72 -38.59 -11.56
CA VAL A 780 34.22 -37.68 -10.52
C VAL A 780 35.57 -38.18 -9.99
N THR A 781 36.48 -37.26 -9.76
CA THR A 781 37.73 -37.52 -9.02
C THR A 781 37.70 -36.79 -7.69
N VAL A 782 37.74 -37.53 -6.60
CA VAL A 782 37.81 -36.99 -5.24
C VAL A 782 39.27 -36.79 -4.87
N VAL A 783 39.63 -35.60 -4.43
CA VAL A 783 40.99 -35.19 -4.12
C VAL A 783 41.11 -34.86 -2.63
N GLU A 784 42.08 -35.47 -1.98
CA GLU A 784 42.48 -35.11 -0.60
C GLU A 784 43.67 -34.16 -0.67
N LEU A 785 43.53 -33.01 -0.04
CA LEU A 785 44.56 -31.96 0.04
C LEU A 785 45.44 -32.18 1.31
N LYS A 786 46.68 -31.66 1.26
CA LYS A 786 47.63 -31.81 2.36
C LYS A 786 47.34 -30.83 3.50
#